data_bf823d13c7ec1b0dcc024898cfee64a3
#
_entry.id   bf823d13c7ec1b0dcc024898cfee64a3
#
_cell.length_a   1.000
_cell.length_b   1.000
_cell.length_c   1.000
_cell.angle_alpha   90.00
_cell.angle_beta   90.00
_cell.angle_gamma   90.00
#
_symmetry.space_group_name_H-M   'P 1'
#
loop_
_entity.id
_entity.type
_entity.pdbx_description
1 polymer ?
#
loop_
_entity_poly.entity_id
_entity_poly.type
_entity_poly.pdbx_seq_one_letter_code
_entity_poly.pdbx_strand_id
1 'polypeptide(L)'
;MTEDKQQEIQAQEYDASQIQVLEGLEAVRMRPGMYIGSTSKEGLHHLVWEIVDNSIDEALAGFASHIEVFIEKDNSITVVDDGRGIPVDIQEKTGRPAVETVFTVLHAGGKFGGGGYKVSGGLHGVGSSVVNALSTSLDVRVYKNGSIHYQEYRRGQVVDDLKVIGETDRTGTTVHFIPDPEIFTETTEYDFEKLNKRIQELAFLNRGLRISLTDKREGLEQEKHYHYEGGISSYVEYINENKDVIFETPIYTDGEMDDITVEVAMQYTTGYHETVMSFANNIHTHEGGTHEQGFRTALTRVINDYAKKNKLIKENEDNLTGEDVREGLTAVISVKHPNPQFEGQTKTKLGNSEVVKITNRLFSDAFSDFLLENPQIAKKIVEKGILAAKARVAAKRAREVTRKKSGLEISNLPGKLADCSSNNPQETELFIVEGDSAGGSAKSGRNREFQAILPIRGKILNVEKASMDKILANEEIRSLFTAMGTGFGDEFDVTKARYQKLVIMTDADVDGAHIRTLLLTLIYRYMKPVLEAGYVYIAQPPIYGVKVGSEIKEYIQPGANQEAELAAALERYSEGRSKPTIQRYKGLGEMDDHQLWETTMNPEHRLMARVSVDDAAEADKIFDMLMGDRVEPRREFIEENAEYSTLDV
;
A
#
# COMPACT_ATOMS: atom_id res chain seq x y z
N MET A 1 -6.99 -46.31 -18.70
CA MET A 1 -6.51 -46.18 -17.31
C MET A 1 -6.45 -47.58 -16.76
N THR A 2 -5.26 -48.06 -16.51
CA THR A 2 -4.99 -49.43 -16.12
C THR A 2 -5.34 -49.65 -14.65
N GLU A 3 -5.84 -50.80 -14.32
CA GLU A 3 -6.23 -51.23 -12.96
C GLU A 3 -5.18 -50.99 -11.87
N ASP A 4 -3.89 -50.85 -12.23
CA ASP A 4 -2.80 -50.50 -11.30
C ASP A 4 -2.88 -49.06 -10.76
N LYS A 5 -3.50 -48.11 -11.48
CA LYS A 5 -3.74 -46.74 -10.96
C LYS A 5 -4.95 -46.61 -10.06
N GLN A 6 -5.84 -47.59 -10.06
CA GLN A 6 -6.97 -47.64 -9.14
C GLN A 6 -6.63 -48.29 -7.79
N GLN A 7 -5.53 -49.06 -7.70
CA GLN A 7 -5.05 -49.61 -6.43
C GLN A 7 -4.17 -48.65 -5.63
N GLU A 8 -3.55 -47.63 -6.25
CA GLU A 8 -2.81 -46.58 -5.53
C GLU A 8 -3.70 -45.47 -4.97
N ILE A 9 -4.98 -45.43 -5.30
CA ILE A 9 -6.01 -44.62 -4.64
C ILE A 9 -6.80 -45.51 -3.64
N GLN A 10 -6.14 -46.45 -2.99
CA GLN A 10 -6.64 -46.93 -1.71
C GLN A 10 -6.44 -45.81 -0.71
N ALA A 11 -7.56 -45.20 -0.38
CA ALA A 11 -7.69 -44.17 0.62
C ALA A 11 -6.77 -44.51 1.80
N GLN A 12 -5.73 -43.68 2.01
CA GLN A 12 -5.21 -43.54 3.36
C GLN A 12 -6.41 -43.16 4.18
N GLU A 13 -6.88 -44.04 5.03
CA GLU A 13 -8.00 -43.76 5.93
C GLU A 13 -7.62 -42.50 6.71
N TYR A 14 -8.36 -41.41 6.46
CA TYR A 14 -8.18 -40.19 7.19
C TYR A 14 -8.73 -40.42 8.59
N ASP A 15 -7.85 -40.74 9.49
CA ASP A 15 -8.18 -41.06 10.89
C ASP A 15 -7.57 -40.03 11.86
N ALA A 16 -7.88 -40.18 13.14
CA ALA A 16 -7.44 -39.26 14.18
C ALA A 16 -5.90 -39.14 14.29
N SER A 17 -5.13 -40.14 13.83
CA SER A 17 -3.66 -40.11 13.87
C SER A 17 -3.06 -39.10 12.87
N GLN A 18 -3.82 -38.72 11.86
CA GLN A 18 -3.40 -37.69 10.85
C GLN A 18 -3.72 -36.28 11.30
N ILE A 19 -4.46 -36.09 12.41
CA ILE A 19 -4.75 -34.79 12.99
C ILE A 19 -3.58 -34.43 13.90
N GLN A 20 -2.74 -33.48 13.43
CA GLN A 20 -1.66 -32.91 14.24
C GLN A 20 -2.21 -31.74 15.06
N VAL A 21 -2.00 -31.76 16.37
CA VAL A 21 -2.25 -30.64 17.26
C VAL A 21 -0.93 -29.91 17.50
N LEU A 22 -0.83 -28.69 17.01
CA LEU A 22 0.33 -27.83 17.23
C LEU A 22 0.04 -26.95 18.44
N GLU A 23 0.92 -26.95 19.42
CA GLU A 23 0.77 -26.17 20.65
C GLU A 23 1.85 -25.07 20.73
N GLY A 24 1.45 -23.94 21.32
CA GLY A 24 2.36 -22.83 21.63
C GLY A 24 3.09 -22.24 20.42
N LEU A 25 4.38 -21.92 20.59
CA LEU A 25 5.19 -21.25 19.56
C LEU A 25 5.64 -22.16 18.41
N GLU A 26 5.49 -23.47 18.55
CA GLU A 26 5.77 -24.42 17.46
C GLU A 26 4.76 -24.21 16.31
N ALA A 27 3.48 -23.94 16.65
CA ALA A 27 2.46 -23.60 15.66
C ALA A 27 2.84 -22.38 14.81
N VAL A 28 3.46 -21.36 15.43
CA VAL A 28 3.94 -20.15 14.72
C VAL A 28 5.04 -20.50 13.73
N ARG A 29 6.02 -21.30 14.13
CA ARG A 29 7.14 -21.70 13.26
C ARG A 29 6.69 -22.58 12.10
N MET A 30 5.70 -23.47 12.32
CA MET A 30 5.15 -24.33 11.27
C MET A 30 4.25 -23.60 10.28
N ARG A 31 3.59 -22.54 10.69
CA ARG A 31 2.64 -21.75 9.86
C ARG A 31 2.83 -20.25 10.07
N PRO A 32 4.02 -19.69 9.80
CA PRO A 32 4.32 -18.28 10.05
C PRO A 32 3.39 -17.32 9.29
N GLY A 33 3.00 -17.67 8.08
CA GLY A 33 2.08 -16.86 7.27
C GLY A 33 0.71 -16.57 7.92
N MET A 34 0.25 -17.40 8.88
CA MET A 34 -0.97 -17.13 9.64
C MET A 34 -0.83 -15.94 10.60
N TYR A 35 0.40 -15.60 11.01
CA TYR A 35 0.69 -14.58 12.01
C TYR A 35 1.30 -13.30 11.41
N ILE A 36 2.16 -13.43 10.39
CA ILE A 36 2.87 -12.33 9.76
C ILE A 36 2.53 -12.14 8.27
N GLY A 37 1.50 -12.84 7.77
CA GLY A 37 1.01 -12.75 6.39
C GLY A 37 1.86 -13.50 5.37
N SER A 38 3.17 -13.38 5.40
CA SER A 38 4.10 -14.08 4.50
C SER A 38 5.45 -14.29 5.17
N THR A 39 6.33 -15.08 4.54
CA THR A 39 7.76 -15.22 4.91
C THR A 39 8.68 -14.48 3.92
N SER A 40 8.12 -13.65 3.08
CA SER A 40 8.83 -12.77 2.15
C SER A 40 9.41 -11.53 2.87
N LYS A 41 9.93 -10.60 2.10
CA LYS A 41 10.41 -9.30 2.60
C LYS A 41 9.37 -8.57 3.45
N GLU A 42 8.07 -8.67 3.10
CA GLU A 42 6.96 -8.06 3.84
C GLU A 42 6.84 -8.64 5.25
N GLY A 43 6.80 -9.96 5.38
CA GLY A 43 6.71 -10.63 6.68
C GLY A 43 7.95 -10.41 7.55
N LEU A 44 9.14 -10.27 6.95
CA LEU A 44 10.36 -9.90 7.67
C LEU A 44 10.21 -8.55 8.37
N HIS A 45 9.73 -7.52 7.65
CA HIS A 45 9.52 -6.19 8.21
C HIS A 45 8.38 -6.17 9.25
N HIS A 46 7.41 -7.07 9.12
CA HIS A 46 6.32 -7.20 10.10
C HIS A 46 6.82 -7.52 11.51
N LEU A 47 7.93 -8.26 11.65
CA LEU A 47 8.55 -8.49 12.96
C LEU A 47 8.95 -7.19 13.65
N VAL A 48 9.46 -6.22 12.90
CA VAL A 48 9.84 -4.90 13.44
C VAL A 48 8.60 -4.16 13.90
N TRP A 49 7.53 -4.18 13.09
CA TRP A 49 6.26 -3.52 13.41
C TRP A 49 5.66 -4.03 14.71
N GLU A 50 5.65 -5.33 14.95
CA GLU A 50 5.10 -5.92 16.17
C GLU A 50 5.82 -5.43 17.45
N ILE A 51 7.13 -5.21 17.39
CA ILE A 51 7.88 -4.67 18.53
C ILE A 51 7.71 -3.15 18.65
N VAL A 52 7.78 -2.41 17.54
CA VAL A 52 7.57 -0.95 17.53
C VAL A 52 6.16 -0.61 18.01
N ASP A 53 5.13 -1.33 17.57
CA ASP A 53 3.74 -1.10 17.98
C ASP A 53 3.54 -1.30 19.49
N ASN A 54 4.32 -2.18 20.15
CA ASN A 54 4.31 -2.28 21.60
C ASN A 54 4.84 -1.02 22.30
N SER A 55 5.90 -0.41 21.75
CA SER A 55 6.45 0.85 22.24
C SER A 55 5.50 2.03 21.96
N ILE A 56 4.81 2.01 20.79
CA ILE A 56 3.74 2.97 20.47
C ILE A 56 2.56 2.85 21.44
N ASP A 57 2.18 1.63 21.86
CA ASP A 57 1.12 1.44 22.84
C ASP A 57 1.49 2.05 24.21
N GLU A 58 2.76 2.03 24.61
CA GLU A 58 3.25 2.77 25.78
C GLU A 58 3.12 4.29 25.59
N ALA A 59 3.38 4.79 24.38
CA ALA A 59 3.20 6.21 24.07
C ALA A 59 1.72 6.60 24.05
N LEU A 60 0.83 5.78 23.48
CA LEU A 60 -0.64 5.99 23.51
C LEU A 60 -1.18 5.99 24.95
N ALA A 61 -0.58 5.19 25.82
CA ALA A 61 -0.92 5.17 27.24
C ALA A 61 -0.33 6.36 28.01
N GLY A 62 0.47 7.22 27.36
CA GLY A 62 1.07 8.43 27.93
C GLY A 62 2.35 8.19 28.76
N PHE A 63 2.99 7.03 28.61
CA PHE A 63 4.17 6.65 29.41
C PHE A 63 5.48 6.66 28.62
N ALA A 64 5.45 6.54 27.29
CA ALA A 64 6.62 6.69 26.45
C ALA A 64 6.60 8.02 25.70
N SER A 65 7.77 8.63 25.56
CA SER A 65 7.99 9.89 24.83
C SER A 65 9.07 9.78 23.77
N HIS A 66 9.87 8.71 23.82
CA HIS A 66 10.97 8.48 22.88
C HIS A 66 11.10 6.99 22.52
N ILE A 67 11.18 6.72 21.23
CA ILE A 67 11.39 5.38 20.67
C ILE A 67 12.58 5.45 19.72
N GLU A 68 13.50 4.50 19.85
CA GLU A 68 14.66 4.38 18.96
C GLU A 68 14.66 3.00 18.31
N VAL A 69 14.84 2.96 17.00
CA VAL A 69 14.93 1.74 16.20
C VAL A 69 16.27 1.68 15.50
N PHE A 70 16.98 0.58 15.66
CA PHE A 70 18.30 0.39 15.07
C PHE A 70 18.29 -0.86 14.17
N ILE A 71 18.80 -0.71 12.95
CA ILE A 71 19.30 -1.82 12.15
C ILE A 71 20.78 -1.94 12.52
N GLU A 72 21.15 -3.00 13.22
CA GLU A 72 22.49 -3.20 13.72
C GLU A 72 23.47 -3.63 12.61
N LYS A 73 24.77 -3.63 12.91
CA LYS A 73 25.83 -3.99 11.94
C LYS A 73 25.70 -5.40 11.38
N ASP A 74 25.16 -6.31 12.15
CA ASP A 74 24.90 -7.70 11.79
C ASP A 74 23.51 -7.92 11.19
N ASN A 75 22.82 -6.82 10.86
CA ASN A 75 21.45 -6.80 10.32
C ASN A 75 20.39 -7.33 11.32
N SER A 76 20.68 -7.34 12.62
CA SER A 76 19.67 -7.51 13.67
C SER A 76 18.92 -6.22 13.93
N ILE A 77 17.81 -6.29 14.64
CA ILE A 77 16.99 -5.13 15.02
C ILE A 77 17.07 -4.92 16.54
N THR A 78 17.24 -3.67 16.94
CA THR A 78 17.07 -3.21 18.32
C THR A 78 15.98 -2.14 18.37
N VAL A 79 14.99 -2.31 19.24
CA VAL A 79 13.95 -1.31 19.53
C VAL A 79 14.07 -0.92 21.01
N VAL A 80 14.12 0.37 21.28
CA VAL A 80 14.25 0.95 22.63
C VAL A 80 13.10 1.90 22.87
N ASP A 81 12.44 1.82 24.01
CA ASP A 81 11.48 2.81 24.49
C ASP A 81 11.80 3.28 25.93
N ASP A 82 11.28 4.46 26.27
CA ASP A 82 11.34 5.06 27.60
C ASP A 82 10.03 4.88 28.40
N GLY A 83 9.23 3.86 28.05
CA GLY A 83 7.96 3.54 28.71
C GLY A 83 8.10 3.02 30.14
N ARG A 84 7.03 2.39 30.66
CA ARG A 84 7.01 1.83 32.02
C ARG A 84 7.89 0.59 32.22
N GLY A 85 8.34 -0.03 31.15
CA GLY A 85 8.95 -1.35 31.16
C GLY A 85 7.94 -2.49 31.37
N ILE A 86 8.11 -3.59 30.65
CA ILE A 86 7.29 -4.78 30.80
C ILE A 86 7.31 -5.25 32.27
N PRO A 87 6.17 -5.70 32.87
CA PRO A 87 6.18 -6.24 34.23
C PRO A 87 7.15 -7.43 34.38
N VAL A 88 7.90 -7.45 35.47
CA VAL A 88 8.90 -8.48 35.78
C VAL A 88 8.45 -9.40 36.91
N ASP A 89 7.31 -9.07 37.57
CA ASP A 89 6.73 -9.86 38.63
C ASP A 89 6.19 -11.20 38.10
N ILE A 90 5.99 -12.15 38.99
CA ILE A 90 5.44 -13.47 38.64
C ILE A 90 3.96 -13.34 38.24
N GLN A 91 3.62 -13.82 37.06
CA GLN A 91 2.25 -13.90 36.59
C GLN A 91 1.56 -15.13 37.20
N GLU A 92 0.46 -14.91 37.94
CA GLU A 92 -0.16 -15.92 38.80
C GLU A 92 -0.59 -17.21 38.04
N LYS A 93 -1.10 -17.09 36.82
CA LYS A 93 -1.59 -18.26 36.05
C LYS A 93 -0.48 -19.13 35.49
N THR A 94 0.61 -18.49 35.07
CA THR A 94 1.75 -19.20 34.43
C THR A 94 2.81 -19.61 35.44
N GLY A 95 2.87 -18.95 36.61
CA GLY A 95 3.94 -19.15 37.59
C GLY A 95 5.32 -18.65 37.11
N ARG A 96 5.36 -17.87 36.01
CA ARG A 96 6.58 -17.34 35.36
C ARG A 96 6.61 -15.83 35.43
N PRO A 97 7.77 -15.19 35.26
CA PRO A 97 7.82 -13.74 35.11
C PRO A 97 6.90 -13.27 33.98
N ALA A 98 6.25 -12.12 34.18
CA ALA A 98 5.32 -11.59 33.18
C ALA A 98 6.02 -11.32 31.83
N VAL A 99 7.26 -10.82 31.84
CA VAL A 99 8.07 -10.64 30.63
C VAL A 99 8.27 -11.98 29.89
N GLU A 100 8.60 -13.05 30.59
CA GLU A 100 8.73 -14.38 29.97
C GLU A 100 7.40 -14.84 29.38
N THR A 101 6.30 -14.64 30.11
CA THR A 101 4.96 -15.00 29.64
C THR A 101 4.61 -14.26 28.33
N VAL A 102 4.92 -12.97 28.22
CA VAL A 102 4.66 -12.15 27.00
C VAL A 102 5.42 -12.67 25.79
N PHE A 103 6.66 -13.15 25.99
CA PHE A 103 7.49 -13.62 24.87
C PHE A 103 7.33 -15.12 24.55
N THR A 104 6.72 -15.92 25.43
CA THR A 104 6.64 -17.38 25.25
C THR A 104 5.23 -17.95 25.13
N VAL A 105 4.21 -17.18 25.50
CA VAL A 105 2.82 -17.66 25.48
C VAL A 105 1.99 -16.86 24.50
N LEU A 106 1.33 -17.56 23.57
CA LEU A 106 0.37 -16.94 22.66
C LEU A 106 -0.87 -16.44 23.43
N HIS A 107 -1.42 -15.32 22.99
CA HIS A 107 -2.57 -14.67 23.62
C HIS A 107 -2.34 -14.27 25.08
N ALA A 108 -1.11 -13.88 25.40
CA ALA A 108 -0.72 -13.33 26.69
C ALA A 108 -0.35 -11.84 26.55
N GLY A 109 -0.87 -10.99 27.42
CA GLY A 109 -0.55 -9.56 27.41
C GLY A 109 -1.46 -8.74 28.31
N GLY A 110 -1.04 -7.53 28.65
CA GLY A 110 -1.79 -6.56 29.48
C GLY A 110 -2.93 -5.82 28.77
N LYS A 111 -3.20 -6.17 27.50
CA LYS A 111 -4.14 -5.45 26.61
C LYS A 111 -5.55 -6.09 26.54
N PHE A 112 -5.79 -7.18 27.29
CA PHE A 112 -7.08 -7.90 27.34
C PHE A 112 -8.01 -7.40 28.45
N GLY A 113 -8.26 -6.08 28.55
CA GLY A 113 -9.25 -5.54 29.50
C GLY A 113 -8.78 -5.40 30.93
N GLY A 114 -7.50 -5.55 31.24
CA GLY A 114 -6.91 -5.51 32.58
C GLY A 114 -6.57 -4.12 33.14
N GLY A 115 -7.03 -3.01 32.52
CA GLY A 115 -6.79 -1.64 33.02
C GLY A 115 -5.40 -1.07 32.73
N GLY A 116 -4.48 -1.82 32.09
CA GLY A 116 -3.16 -1.35 31.75
C GLY A 116 -3.08 -0.39 30.56
N TYR A 117 -3.99 -0.55 29.60
CA TYR A 117 -4.10 0.24 28.37
C TYR A 117 -5.57 0.53 28.06
N LYS A 118 -5.93 1.81 27.91
CA LYS A 118 -7.27 2.23 27.48
C LYS A 118 -7.46 2.00 25.98
N VAL A 119 -6.39 2.22 25.22
CA VAL A 119 -6.32 2.04 23.76
C VAL A 119 -5.01 1.33 23.42
N SER A 120 -5.03 0.40 22.49
CA SER A 120 -3.83 -0.25 21.98
C SER A 120 -3.99 -0.69 20.51
N GLY A 121 -2.90 -0.71 19.75
CA GLY A 121 -2.84 -1.29 18.40
C GLY A 121 -2.66 -2.81 18.44
N GLY A 122 -1.99 -3.32 19.46
CA GLY A 122 -1.78 -4.75 19.68
C GLY A 122 -3.00 -5.44 20.29
N LEU A 123 -3.88 -6.02 19.46
CA LEU A 123 -5.17 -6.57 19.88
C LEU A 123 -5.13 -8.04 20.27
N HIS A 124 -4.21 -8.82 19.73
CA HIS A 124 -4.24 -10.28 19.81
C HIS A 124 -3.31 -10.86 20.88
N GLY A 125 -2.39 -10.06 21.46
CA GLY A 125 -1.41 -10.50 22.46
C GLY A 125 -0.48 -11.60 21.94
N VAL A 126 -0.11 -11.53 20.65
CA VAL A 126 0.75 -12.52 20.01
C VAL A 126 2.04 -11.93 19.43
N GLY A 127 2.13 -10.62 19.19
CA GLY A 127 3.23 -9.99 18.48
C GLY A 127 4.62 -10.34 19.02
N SER A 128 4.87 -10.08 20.31
CA SER A 128 6.16 -10.36 20.94
C SER A 128 6.54 -11.86 20.90
N SER A 129 5.57 -12.74 21.14
CA SER A 129 5.80 -14.18 21.11
C SER A 129 6.01 -14.73 19.68
N VAL A 130 5.36 -14.12 18.70
CA VAL A 130 5.58 -14.42 17.27
C VAL A 130 6.98 -13.99 16.83
N VAL A 131 7.43 -12.77 17.19
CA VAL A 131 8.80 -12.32 16.88
C VAL A 131 9.83 -13.25 17.52
N ASN A 132 9.64 -13.64 18.80
CA ASN A 132 10.51 -14.59 19.46
C ASN A 132 10.55 -15.94 18.73
N ALA A 133 9.39 -16.50 18.35
CA ALA A 133 9.31 -17.79 17.66
C ALA A 133 10.01 -17.76 16.29
N LEU A 134 9.99 -16.63 15.57
CA LEU A 134 10.52 -16.45 14.22
C LEU A 134 11.93 -15.85 14.20
N SER A 135 12.57 -15.73 15.36
CA SER A 135 13.95 -15.24 15.53
C SER A 135 14.90 -16.37 15.93
N THR A 136 16.11 -16.35 15.38
CA THR A 136 17.18 -17.24 15.83
C THR A 136 17.55 -16.96 17.28
N SER A 137 17.59 -15.68 17.64
CA SER A 137 17.88 -15.18 18.98
C SER A 137 17.06 -13.92 19.24
N LEU A 138 16.56 -13.77 20.45
CA LEU A 138 15.91 -12.57 20.94
C LEU A 138 16.37 -12.33 22.38
N ASP A 139 16.74 -11.10 22.71
CA ASP A 139 16.98 -10.69 24.09
C ASP A 139 16.14 -9.46 24.46
N VAL A 140 15.71 -9.42 25.72
CA VAL A 140 14.95 -8.31 26.27
C VAL A 140 15.66 -7.75 27.52
N ARG A 141 15.75 -6.42 27.57
CA ARG A 141 16.18 -5.68 28.76
C ARG A 141 15.03 -4.82 29.23
N VAL A 142 14.62 -5.02 30.46
CA VAL A 142 13.57 -4.23 31.09
C VAL A 142 14.19 -3.36 32.19
N TYR A 143 14.03 -2.05 32.04
CA TYR A 143 14.48 -1.05 32.99
C TYR A 143 13.34 -0.69 33.92
N LYS A 144 13.34 -1.24 35.11
CA LYS A 144 12.21 -1.14 36.05
C LYS A 144 12.65 -1.30 37.50
N ASN A 145 12.01 -0.55 38.41
CA ASN A 145 12.23 -0.66 39.85
C ASN A 145 13.70 -0.49 40.26
N GLY A 146 14.45 0.40 39.60
CA GLY A 146 15.86 0.65 39.86
C GLY A 146 16.82 -0.42 39.33
N SER A 147 16.36 -1.41 38.60
CA SER A 147 17.14 -2.54 38.11
C SER A 147 16.98 -2.77 36.62
N ILE A 148 18.02 -3.33 36.03
CA ILE A 148 18.04 -3.81 34.66
C ILE A 148 17.80 -5.32 34.68
N HIS A 149 16.62 -5.75 34.23
CA HIS A 149 16.27 -7.16 34.11
C HIS A 149 16.59 -7.61 32.69
N TYR A 150 17.14 -8.82 32.53
CA TYR A 150 17.58 -9.39 31.25
C TYR A 150 17.12 -10.82 31.10
N GLN A 151 16.60 -11.15 29.92
CA GLN A 151 16.27 -12.53 29.55
C GLN A 151 16.57 -12.75 28.07
N GLU A 152 17.10 -13.92 27.74
CA GLU A 152 17.44 -14.38 26.38
C GLU A 152 16.55 -15.54 25.95
N TYR A 153 16.22 -15.55 24.66
CA TYR A 153 15.43 -16.59 24.02
C TYR A 153 16.10 -17.04 22.72
N ARG A 154 15.86 -18.28 22.33
CA ARG A 154 16.27 -18.83 21.04
C ARG A 154 15.13 -19.60 20.41
N ARG A 155 14.71 -19.20 19.20
CA ARG A 155 13.63 -19.82 18.46
C ARG A 155 12.37 -20.08 19.31
N GLY A 156 12.00 -19.09 20.10
CA GLY A 156 10.84 -19.17 20.99
C GLY A 156 11.09 -19.81 22.35
N GLN A 157 12.24 -20.42 22.58
CA GLN A 157 12.57 -21.09 23.84
C GLN A 157 13.39 -20.19 24.76
N VAL A 158 13.10 -20.25 26.07
CA VAL A 158 13.89 -19.56 27.09
C VAL A 158 15.29 -20.19 27.19
N VAL A 159 16.33 -19.37 27.21
CA VAL A 159 17.72 -19.82 27.39
C VAL A 159 18.05 -19.88 28.88
N ASP A 160 17.79 -18.80 29.60
CA ASP A 160 18.06 -18.64 31.02
C ASP A 160 16.90 -17.96 31.74
N ASP A 161 16.81 -18.18 33.06
CA ASP A 161 15.87 -17.47 33.90
C ASP A 161 16.08 -15.95 33.85
N LEU A 162 15.03 -15.16 34.11
CA LEU A 162 15.12 -13.71 34.22
C LEU A 162 16.14 -13.31 35.30
N LYS A 163 17.12 -12.51 34.92
CA LYS A 163 18.22 -12.10 35.86
C LYS A 163 18.38 -10.58 35.89
N VAL A 164 18.78 -10.06 37.03
CA VAL A 164 19.20 -8.66 37.18
C VAL A 164 20.66 -8.56 36.78
N ILE A 165 20.96 -7.65 35.83
CA ILE A 165 22.30 -7.47 35.26
C ILE A 165 22.94 -6.12 35.65
N GLY A 166 22.17 -5.22 36.27
CA GLY A 166 22.64 -3.90 36.66
C GLY A 166 21.59 -3.05 37.36
N GLU A 167 21.98 -1.86 37.77
CA GLU A 167 21.09 -0.83 38.29
C GLU A 167 20.82 0.25 37.23
N THR A 168 19.70 0.96 37.37
CA THR A 168 19.30 2.02 36.43
C THR A 168 18.37 3.03 37.08
N ASP A 169 18.48 4.30 36.68
CA ASP A 169 17.55 5.36 37.06
C ASP A 169 16.43 5.58 36.04
N ARG A 170 16.51 4.94 34.86
CA ARG A 170 15.51 5.04 33.80
C ARG A 170 14.48 3.90 33.85
N THR A 171 13.34 4.12 33.20
CA THR A 171 12.37 3.08 32.89
C THR A 171 12.35 2.82 31.37
N GLY A 172 11.78 1.70 30.93
CA GLY A 172 11.60 1.38 29.54
C GLY A 172 11.89 -0.07 29.20
N THR A 173 11.83 -0.39 27.92
CA THR A 173 12.13 -1.71 27.38
C THR A 173 13.12 -1.60 26.22
N THR A 174 14.04 -2.54 26.12
CA THR A 174 14.86 -2.75 24.93
C THR A 174 14.65 -4.19 24.47
N VAL A 175 14.26 -4.35 23.22
CA VAL A 175 14.14 -5.67 22.58
C VAL A 175 15.12 -5.71 21.42
N HIS A 176 15.95 -6.74 21.41
CA HIS A 176 16.89 -7.01 20.33
C HIS A 176 16.59 -8.38 19.75
N PHE A 177 16.56 -8.54 18.42
CA PHE A 177 16.28 -9.83 17.79
C PHE A 177 16.97 -10.00 16.43
N ILE A 178 17.25 -11.26 16.10
CA ILE A 178 17.85 -11.69 14.85
C ILE A 178 16.84 -12.60 14.13
N PRO A 179 16.35 -12.26 12.93
CA PRO A 179 15.40 -13.09 12.20
C PRO A 179 15.99 -14.46 11.87
N ASP A 180 15.13 -15.50 11.84
CA ASP A 180 15.58 -16.87 11.56
C ASP A 180 15.65 -17.13 10.04
N PRO A 181 16.85 -17.37 9.45
CA PRO A 181 17.00 -17.64 8.03
C PRO A 181 16.36 -18.97 7.59
N GLU A 182 16.03 -19.88 8.52
CA GLU A 182 15.25 -21.07 8.20
C GLU A 182 13.78 -20.76 7.90
N ILE A 183 13.27 -19.62 8.38
CA ILE A 183 11.91 -19.14 8.13
C ILE A 183 11.90 -18.14 6.95
N PHE A 184 12.82 -17.17 6.97
CA PHE A 184 12.95 -16.13 5.96
C PHE A 184 14.01 -16.54 4.92
N THR A 185 13.63 -17.47 4.05
CA THR A 185 14.55 -18.09 3.07
C THR A 185 14.86 -17.21 1.86
N GLU A 186 14.01 -16.21 1.57
CA GLU A 186 14.23 -15.29 0.45
C GLU A 186 15.23 -14.19 0.82
N THR A 187 15.08 -13.60 1.99
CA THR A 187 15.97 -12.55 2.50
C THR A 187 15.80 -12.37 4.01
N THR A 188 16.87 -12.04 4.69
CA THR A 188 16.87 -11.55 6.07
C THR A 188 17.29 -10.08 6.16
N GLU A 189 17.54 -9.42 5.01
CA GLU A 189 17.99 -8.04 4.97
C GLU A 189 16.82 -7.06 5.08
N TYR A 190 16.95 -6.12 6.00
CA TYR A 190 15.98 -5.04 6.21
C TYR A 190 16.17 -3.91 5.21
N ASP A 191 15.04 -3.38 4.75
CA ASP A 191 14.97 -2.21 3.88
C ASP A 191 14.75 -0.97 4.74
N PHE A 192 15.76 -0.08 4.76
CA PHE A 192 15.70 1.14 5.54
C PHE A 192 14.52 2.03 5.13
N GLU A 193 14.31 2.23 3.84
CA GLU A 193 13.25 3.14 3.37
C GLU A 193 11.86 2.62 3.73
N LYS A 194 11.65 1.31 3.70
CA LYS A 194 10.41 0.70 4.15
C LYS A 194 10.16 0.92 5.64
N LEU A 195 11.18 0.75 6.47
CA LEU A 195 11.10 1.05 7.90
C LEU A 195 10.91 2.54 8.16
N ASN A 196 11.66 3.38 7.45
CA ASN A 196 11.66 4.83 7.57
C ASN A 196 10.26 5.43 7.35
N LYS A 197 9.59 5.02 6.27
CA LYS A 197 8.23 5.47 5.93
C LYS A 197 7.22 5.18 7.03
N ARG A 198 7.20 3.97 7.54
CA ARG A 198 6.26 3.59 8.62
C ARG A 198 6.57 4.29 9.93
N ILE A 199 7.83 4.47 10.27
CA ILE A 199 8.26 5.19 11.49
C ILE A 199 7.86 6.67 11.40
N GLN A 200 8.02 7.30 10.24
CA GLN A 200 7.55 8.67 10.00
C GLN A 200 6.03 8.79 10.14
N GLU A 201 5.28 7.87 9.57
CA GLU A 201 3.81 7.81 9.70
C GLU A 201 3.37 7.70 11.16
N LEU A 202 4.01 6.81 11.93
CA LEU A 202 3.74 6.65 13.36
C LEU A 202 4.06 7.92 14.16
N ALA A 203 5.09 8.67 13.79
CA ALA A 203 5.40 9.96 14.41
C ALA A 203 4.34 11.03 14.14
N PHE A 204 3.75 11.07 12.94
CA PHE A 204 2.62 11.94 12.63
C PHE A 204 1.36 11.59 13.41
N LEU A 205 1.07 10.28 13.56
CA LEU A 205 -0.13 9.79 14.25
C LEU A 205 -0.08 9.95 15.77
N ASN A 206 1.13 10.13 16.33
CA ASN A 206 1.35 10.25 17.77
C ASN A 206 2.01 11.61 18.09
N ARG A 207 1.16 12.63 18.20
CA ARG A 207 1.57 14.01 18.46
C ARG A 207 2.58 14.12 19.60
N GLY A 208 3.73 14.78 19.34
CA GLY A 208 4.77 15.03 20.33
C GLY A 208 5.68 13.83 20.65
N LEU A 209 5.43 12.65 20.07
CA LEU A 209 6.33 11.49 20.20
C LEU A 209 7.58 11.70 19.35
N ARG A 210 8.74 11.39 19.91
CA ARG A 210 10.02 11.35 19.21
C ARG A 210 10.34 9.93 18.81
N ILE A 211 10.57 9.70 17.52
CA ILE A 211 10.99 8.40 17.01
C ILE A 211 12.22 8.59 16.14
N SER A 212 13.22 7.73 16.31
CA SER A 212 14.40 7.69 15.43
C SER A 212 14.60 6.32 14.81
N LEU A 213 15.16 6.31 13.61
CA LEU A 213 15.63 5.12 12.90
C LEU A 213 17.08 5.31 12.51
N THR A 214 17.94 4.38 12.92
CA THR A 214 19.37 4.41 12.64
C THR A 214 19.79 3.11 11.96
N ASP A 215 20.37 3.19 10.77
CA ASP A 215 21.05 2.08 10.12
C ASP A 215 22.54 2.13 10.46
N LYS A 216 23.05 1.07 11.07
CA LYS A 216 24.47 0.95 11.48
C LYS A 216 25.27 0.01 10.59
N ARG A 217 24.66 -0.51 9.51
CA ARG A 217 25.32 -1.44 8.58
C ARG A 217 26.42 -0.72 7.81
N GLU A 218 27.55 -1.39 7.63
CA GLU A 218 28.73 -0.82 6.96
C GLU A 218 28.42 -0.43 5.50
N GLY A 219 28.65 0.84 5.17
CA GLY A 219 28.36 1.41 3.85
C GLY A 219 26.89 1.81 3.60
N LEU A 220 26.02 1.65 4.61
CA LEU A 220 24.60 2.04 4.57
C LEU A 220 24.24 2.97 5.73
N GLU A 221 25.23 3.47 6.48
CA GLU A 221 25.04 4.25 7.70
C GLU A 221 24.19 5.50 7.43
N GLN A 222 23.05 5.57 8.08
CA GLN A 222 22.15 6.72 7.99
C GLN A 222 21.26 6.80 9.24
N GLU A 223 20.74 7.99 9.52
CA GLU A 223 19.90 8.25 10.68
C GLU A 223 18.78 9.22 10.32
N LYS A 224 17.57 8.96 10.81
CA LYS A 224 16.38 9.82 10.68
C LYS A 224 15.73 10.03 12.05
N HIS A 225 15.31 11.27 12.29
CA HIS A 225 14.62 11.66 13.52
C HIS A 225 13.29 12.31 13.16
N TYR A 226 12.22 11.89 13.82
CA TYR A 226 10.88 12.39 13.61
C TYR A 226 10.26 12.89 14.91
N HIS A 227 9.70 14.09 14.85
CA HIS A 227 8.99 14.71 15.95
C HIS A 227 8.02 15.76 15.41
N TYR A 228 6.72 15.51 15.52
CA TYR A 228 5.69 16.36 14.96
C TYR A 228 4.73 16.87 16.04
N GLU A 229 4.90 18.12 16.46
CA GLU A 229 4.02 18.79 17.42
C GLU A 229 2.60 19.03 16.90
N GLY A 230 2.43 19.13 15.59
CA GLY A 230 1.12 19.28 14.92
C GLY A 230 0.37 17.96 14.74
N GLY A 231 1.02 16.79 14.96
CA GLY A 231 0.39 15.50 14.79
C GLY A 231 -0.15 15.29 13.37
N ILE A 232 -1.41 14.88 13.24
CA ILE A 232 -2.05 14.64 11.93
C ILE A 232 -2.24 15.91 11.08
N SER A 233 -2.21 17.11 11.67
CA SER A 233 -2.17 18.37 10.89
C SER A 233 -0.87 18.48 10.12
N SER A 234 0.27 18.18 10.78
CA SER A 234 1.57 18.15 10.11
C SER A 234 1.62 17.04 9.04
N TYR A 235 0.86 15.96 9.21
CA TYR A 235 0.76 14.92 8.19
C TYR A 235 0.02 15.43 6.93
N VAL A 236 -1.07 16.18 7.10
CA VAL A 236 -1.77 16.82 5.97
C VAL A 236 -0.86 17.84 5.26
N GLU A 237 -0.11 18.66 6.02
CA GLU A 237 0.88 19.60 5.46
C GLU A 237 1.96 18.84 4.65
N TYR A 238 2.47 17.75 5.19
CA TYR A 238 3.45 16.89 4.51
C TYR A 238 2.90 16.29 3.19
N ILE A 239 1.65 15.80 3.18
CA ILE A 239 1.01 15.26 1.97
C ILE A 239 0.82 16.37 0.92
N ASN A 240 0.59 17.60 1.35
CA ASN A 240 0.30 18.75 0.48
C ASN A 240 1.53 19.63 0.18
N GLU A 241 2.72 19.23 0.63
CA GLU A 241 3.96 20.02 0.51
C GLU A 241 4.21 20.57 -0.90
N ASN A 242 3.89 19.76 -1.92
CA ASN A 242 4.09 20.11 -3.33
C ASN A 242 2.81 20.60 -4.03
N LYS A 243 1.68 20.73 -3.31
CA LYS A 243 0.38 21.11 -3.87
C LYS A 243 0.05 22.59 -3.60
N ASP A 244 -0.74 23.17 -4.48
CA ASP A 244 -1.28 24.52 -4.26
C ASP A 244 -2.51 24.43 -3.37
N VAL A 245 -2.36 24.87 -2.12
CA VAL A 245 -3.45 24.83 -1.12
C VAL A 245 -4.36 26.06 -1.20
N ILE A 246 -5.65 25.88 -0.92
CA ILE A 246 -6.65 26.96 -0.94
C ILE A 246 -6.53 27.85 0.31
N PHE A 247 -6.06 27.29 1.41
CA PHE A 247 -5.75 27.99 2.67
C PHE A 247 -4.54 27.31 3.35
N GLU A 248 -3.71 28.10 4.04
CA GLU A 248 -2.40 27.65 4.51
C GLU A 248 -2.47 26.62 5.64
N THR A 249 -3.29 26.87 6.66
CA THR A 249 -3.35 26.02 7.86
C THR A 249 -4.42 24.95 7.71
N PRO A 250 -4.10 23.64 7.86
CA PRO A 250 -5.11 22.59 7.87
C PRO A 250 -6.20 22.82 8.92
N ILE A 251 -7.42 22.44 8.59
CA ILE A 251 -8.53 22.39 9.53
C ILE A 251 -8.32 21.18 10.42
N TYR A 252 -8.25 21.38 11.73
CA TYR A 252 -8.11 20.31 12.71
C TYR A 252 -9.31 20.27 13.63
N THR A 253 -9.83 19.07 13.85
CA THR A 253 -10.91 18.80 14.81
C THR A 253 -10.57 17.57 15.63
N ASP A 254 -10.89 17.62 16.91
CA ASP A 254 -10.78 16.47 17.81
C ASP A 254 -11.96 16.42 18.76
N GLY A 255 -12.22 15.22 19.29
CA GLY A 255 -13.27 15.01 20.27
C GLY A 255 -13.29 13.57 20.80
N GLU A 256 -13.92 13.41 21.96
CA GLU A 256 -14.09 12.11 22.61
C GLU A 256 -15.57 11.87 22.94
N MET A 257 -16.05 10.67 22.67
CA MET A 257 -17.39 10.21 23.03
C MET A 257 -17.38 8.69 23.26
N ASP A 258 -17.96 8.26 24.37
CA ASP A 258 -18.02 6.82 24.75
C ASP A 258 -16.65 6.14 24.76
N ASP A 259 -15.62 6.84 25.31
CA ASP A 259 -14.21 6.42 25.33
C ASP A 259 -13.55 6.25 23.94
N ILE A 260 -14.20 6.74 22.90
CA ILE A 260 -13.66 6.74 21.53
C ILE A 260 -13.22 8.16 21.19
N THR A 261 -11.94 8.31 20.87
CA THR A 261 -11.38 9.60 20.42
C THR A 261 -11.37 9.62 18.89
N VAL A 262 -11.81 10.73 18.31
CA VAL A 262 -11.77 10.99 16.85
C VAL A 262 -10.98 12.26 16.60
N GLU A 263 -9.97 12.18 15.78
CA GLU A 263 -9.18 13.30 15.29
C GLU A 263 -9.30 13.36 13.76
N VAL A 264 -9.53 14.53 13.22
CA VAL A 264 -9.56 14.77 11.77
C VAL A 264 -8.75 16.02 11.46
N ALA A 265 -7.79 15.89 10.56
CA ALA A 265 -7.12 17.03 9.94
C ALA A 265 -7.42 17.01 8.44
N MET A 266 -7.71 18.18 7.86
CA MET A 266 -8.01 18.28 6.44
C MET A 266 -7.63 19.63 5.84
N GLN A 267 -7.34 19.62 4.53
CA GLN A 267 -7.02 20.81 3.76
C GLN A 267 -7.51 20.64 2.32
N TYR A 268 -7.87 21.73 1.67
CA TYR A 268 -8.23 21.71 0.25
C TYR A 268 -7.12 22.27 -0.61
N THR A 269 -6.89 21.62 -1.73
CA THR A 269 -5.95 22.04 -2.78
C THR A 269 -6.70 22.55 -4.01
N THR A 270 -5.99 23.18 -4.92
CA THR A 270 -6.54 23.57 -6.23
C THR A 270 -6.74 22.36 -7.17
N GLY A 271 -6.13 21.22 -6.86
CA GLY A 271 -6.21 19.98 -7.62
C GLY A 271 -7.62 19.37 -7.68
N TYR A 272 -7.74 18.25 -8.37
CA TYR A 272 -9.02 17.56 -8.62
C TYR A 272 -9.18 16.28 -7.83
N HIS A 273 -8.08 15.73 -7.28
CA HIS A 273 -8.07 14.44 -6.60
C HIS A 273 -8.35 14.57 -5.11
N GLU A 274 -9.05 13.59 -4.56
CA GLU A 274 -9.14 13.43 -3.11
C GLU A 274 -8.01 12.51 -2.62
N THR A 275 -7.44 12.83 -1.46
CA THR A 275 -6.53 11.98 -0.71
C THR A 275 -7.07 11.85 0.70
N VAL A 276 -7.68 10.71 1.02
CA VAL A 276 -8.22 10.43 2.35
C VAL A 276 -7.48 9.24 2.93
N MET A 277 -6.83 9.46 4.07
CA MET A 277 -6.15 8.42 4.82
C MET A 277 -6.86 8.22 6.16
N SER A 278 -7.19 6.99 6.48
CA SER A 278 -7.92 6.67 7.69
C SER A 278 -7.18 5.64 8.54
N PHE A 279 -7.19 5.86 9.86
CA PHE A 279 -6.45 5.07 10.84
C PHE A 279 -7.35 4.70 12.02
N ALA A 280 -7.17 3.49 12.54
CA ALA A 280 -7.77 3.03 13.79
C ALA A 280 -6.67 2.46 14.70
N ASN A 281 -6.47 3.06 15.88
CA ASN A 281 -5.38 2.72 16.81
C ASN A 281 -4.01 2.68 16.11
N ASN A 282 -3.70 3.71 15.31
CA ASN A 282 -2.49 3.85 14.49
C ASN A 282 -2.35 2.83 13.34
N ILE A 283 -3.32 1.95 13.11
CA ILE A 283 -3.31 1.01 11.99
C ILE A 283 -3.97 1.67 10.79
N HIS A 284 -3.29 1.68 9.65
CA HIS A 284 -3.84 2.22 8.40
C HIS A 284 -4.96 1.32 7.86
N THR A 285 -6.15 1.86 7.77
CA THR A 285 -7.32 1.17 7.23
C THR A 285 -7.51 1.56 5.77
N HIS A 286 -6.67 1.00 4.89
CA HIS A 286 -6.64 1.39 3.47
C HIS A 286 -7.94 1.08 2.70
N GLU A 287 -8.78 0.16 3.20
CA GLU A 287 -10.14 -0.07 2.70
C GLU A 287 -11.18 0.80 3.43
N GLY A 288 -10.74 1.78 4.24
CA GLY A 288 -11.59 2.67 5.00
C GLY A 288 -12.27 1.99 6.18
N GLY A 289 -13.56 2.23 6.33
CA GLY A 289 -14.38 1.69 7.41
C GLY A 289 -15.38 2.68 7.96
N THR A 290 -15.92 2.35 9.12
CA THR A 290 -17.01 3.08 9.77
C THR A 290 -16.65 4.52 10.14
N HIS A 291 -15.41 4.80 10.52
CA HIS A 291 -14.92 6.14 10.83
C HIS A 291 -14.86 7.02 9.57
N GLU A 292 -14.34 6.50 8.47
CA GLU A 292 -14.30 7.20 7.19
C GLU A 292 -15.71 7.45 6.65
N GLN A 293 -16.60 6.45 6.76
CA GLN A 293 -18.00 6.61 6.36
C GLN A 293 -18.70 7.72 7.18
N GLY A 294 -18.45 7.78 8.49
CA GLY A 294 -18.97 8.82 9.37
C GLY A 294 -18.48 10.21 8.93
N PHE A 295 -17.19 10.36 8.66
CA PHE A 295 -16.57 11.59 8.17
C PHE A 295 -17.14 12.03 6.82
N ARG A 296 -17.16 11.16 5.80
CA ARG A 296 -17.65 11.46 4.44
C ARG A 296 -19.10 11.94 4.45
N THR A 297 -19.94 11.28 5.26
CA THR A 297 -21.35 11.66 5.42
C THR A 297 -21.49 13.03 6.10
N ALA A 298 -20.76 13.27 7.17
CA ALA A 298 -20.78 14.52 7.90
C ALA A 298 -20.28 15.69 7.06
N LEU A 299 -19.13 15.53 6.37
CA LEU A 299 -18.54 16.52 5.50
C LEU A 299 -19.54 17.00 4.44
N THR A 300 -20.16 16.07 3.73
CA THR A 300 -21.13 16.38 2.67
C THR A 300 -22.35 17.12 3.22
N ARG A 301 -22.87 16.69 4.34
CA ARG A 301 -24.03 17.32 4.98
C ARG A 301 -23.72 18.73 5.47
N VAL A 302 -22.66 18.90 6.24
CA VAL A 302 -22.29 20.19 6.85
C VAL A 302 -22.00 21.26 5.78
N ILE A 303 -21.30 20.90 4.71
CA ILE A 303 -21.03 21.84 3.59
C ILE A 303 -22.32 22.24 2.90
N ASN A 304 -23.25 21.30 2.62
CA ASN A 304 -24.53 21.63 2.01
C ASN A 304 -25.40 22.51 2.91
N ASP A 305 -25.47 22.21 4.21
CA ASP A 305 -26.23 22.99 5.20
C ASP A 305 -25.69 24.43 5.28
N TYR A 306 -24.36 24.57 5.36
CA TYR A 306 -23.70 25.86 5.35
C TYR A 306 -23.97 26.66 4.05
N ALA A 307 -23.84 25.98 2.90
CA ALA A 307 -24.03 26.61 1.59
C ALA A 307 -25.47 27.13 1.40
N LYS A 308 -26.49 26.39 1.82
CA LYS A 308 -27.90 26.82 1.79
C LYS A 308 -28.18 27.93 2.77
N LYS A 309 -27.76 27.79 4.03
CA LYS A 309 -27.97 28.80 5.09
C LYS A 309 -27.36 30.14 4.70
N ASN A 310 -26.21 30.14 4.04
CA ASN A 310 -25.53 31.37 3.59
C ASN A 310 -25.89 31.79 2.16
N LYS A 311 -26.88 31.13 1.52
CA LYS A 311 -27.38 31.45 0.16
C LYS A 311 -26.28 31.35 -0.93
N LEU A 312 -25.27 30.52 -0.73
CA LEU A 312 -24.26 30.22 -1.74
C LEU A 312 -24.80 29.27 -2.80
N ILE A 313 -25.78 28.43 -2.43
CA ILE A 313 -26.59 27.58 -3.30
C ILE A 313 -28.04 27.95 -3.05
N LYS A 314 -28.87 28.02 -4.10
CA LYS A 314 -30.29 28.34 -3.98
C LYS A 314 -31.05 27.15 -3.41
N GLU A 315 -32.16 27.42 -2.70
CA GLU A 315 -32.98 26.38 -2.07
C GLU A 315 -33.55 25.33 -3.06
N ASN A 316 -33.78 25.75 -4.32
CA ASN A 316 -34.28 24.92 -5.39
C ASN A 316 -33.19 24.27 -6.28
N GLU A 317 -31.92 24.52 -5.98
CA GLU A 317 -30.81 23.83 -6.64
C GLU A 317 -30.49 22.51 -5.93
N ASP A 318 -29.99 21.53 -6.68
CA ASP A 318 -29.57 20.25 -6.13
C ASP A 318 -28.42 20.42 -5.14
N ASN A 319 -28.36 19.54 -4.14
CA ASN A 319 -27.24 19.48 -3.22
C ASN A 319 -25.96 19.07 -3.95
N LEU A 320 -24.82 19.53 -3.43
CA LEU A 320 -23.52 18.98 -3.79
C LEU A 320 -23.46 17.51 -3.40
N THR A 321 -22.95 16.67 -4.30
CA THR A 321 -22.70 15.25 -4.01
C THR A 321 -21.45 15.06 -3.15
N GLY A 322 -21.24 13.85 -2.64
CA GLY A 322 -20.01 13.51 -1.93
C GLY A 322 -18.76 13.74 -2.76
N GLU A 323 -18.77 13.38 -4.05
CA GLU A 323 -17.66 13.65 -4.98
C GLU A 323 -17.38 15.14 -5.13
N ASP A 324 -18.43 15.96 -5.28
CA ASP A 324 -18.27 17.40 -5.48
C ASP A 324 -17.59 18.09 -4.28
N VAL A 325 -17.93 17.66 -3.06
CA VAL A 325 -17.36 18.25 -1.84
C VAL A 325 -15.97 17.73 -1.50
N ARG A 326 -15.57 16.59 -2.07
CA ARG A 326 -14.26 16.01 -1.82
C ARG A 326 -13.22 16.28 -2.91
N GLU A 327 -13.62 16.97 -4.00
CA GLU A 327 -12.66 17.36 -5.03
C GLU A 327 -11.56 18.25 -4.45
N GLY A 328 -10.29 17.82 -4.59
CA GLY A 328 -9.11 18.49 -4.05
C GLY A 328 -8.95 18.41 -2.54
N LEU A 329 -9.69 17.54 -1.86
CA LEU A 329 -9.58 17.32 -0.41
C LEU A 329 -8.39 16.43 -0.07
N THR A 330 -7.56 16.86 0.86
CA THR A 330 -6.63 15.99 1.61
C THR A 330 -7.13 15.90 3.04
N ALA A 331 -7.35 14.69 3.56
CA ALA A 331 -7.80 14.46 4.92
C ALA A 331 -7.10 13.25 5.56
N VAL A 332 -6.76 13.39 6.84
CA VAL A 332 -6.28 12.30 7.71
C VAL A 332 -7.28 12.15 8.85
N ILE A 333 -7.79 10.93 9.03
CA ILE A 333 -8.78 10.57 10.06
C ILE A 333 -8.13 9.55 10.98
N SER A 334 -8.03 9.85 12.26
CA SER A 334 -7.49 8.96 13.28
C SER A 334 -8.54 8.69 14.35
N VAL A 335 -8.83 7.42 14.59
CA VAL A 335 -9.75 6.98 15.64
C VAL A 335 -9.00 6.11 16.64
N LYS A 336 -9.15 6.43 17.93
CA LYS A 336 -8.65 5.63 19.05
C LYS A 336 -9.84 4.96 19.72
N HIS A 337 -9.90 3.64 19.63
CA HIS A 337 -11.01 2.83 20.10
C HIS A 337 -10.53 1.78 21.12
N PRO A 338 -11.16 1.62 22.29
CA PRO A 338 -10.72 0.65 23.30
C PRO A 338 -10.84 -0.81 22.85
N ASN A 339 -11.77 -1.11 21.95
CA ASN A 339 -12.00 -2.47 21.41
C ASN A 339 -12.32 -2.43 19.92
N PRO A 340 -11.35 -2.11 19.04
CA PRO A 340 -11.60 -2.02 17.61
C PRO A 340 -11.87 -3.40 17.00
N GLN A 341 -12.81 -3.44 16.08
CA GLN A 341 -13.17 -4.63 15.30
C GLN A 341 -12.82 -4.37 13.84
N PHE A 342 -11.97 -5.21 13.27
CA PHE A 342 -11.55 -5.10 11.89
C PHE A 342 -12.16 -6.22 11.04
N GLU A 343 -12.43 -5.92 9.78
CA GLU A 343 -12.75 -6.94 8.79
C GLU A 343 -11.45 -7.65 8.38
N GLY A 344 -11.33 -8.95 8.73
CA GLY A 344 -10.17 -9.78 8.38
C GLY A 344 -8.93 -9.59 9.27
N GLN A 345 -7.95 -10.50 9.07
CA GLN A 345 -6.70 -10.56 9.84
C GLN A 345 -5.76 -9.40 9.51
N THR A 346 -5.81 -8.88 8.29
CA THR A 346 -4.96 -7.79 7.79
C THR A 346 -5.34 -6.40 8.32
N LYS A 347 -6.45 -6.30 9.07
CA LYS A 347 -6.94 -5.07 9.73
C LYS A 347 -7.16 -3.88 8.75
N THR A 348 -7.52 -4.18 7.53
CA THR A 348 -7.62 -3.19 6.44
C THR A 348 -8.83 -2.27 6.52
N LYS A 349 -9.87 -2.68 7.27
CA LYS A 349 -11.14 -1.96 7.37
C LYS A 349 -11.72 -2.04 8.77
N LEU A 350 -12.11 -0.89 9.32
CA LEU A 350 -12.76 -0.81 10.65
C LEU A 350 -14.25 -1.13 10.53
N GLY A 351 -14.74 -2.07 11.37
CA GLY A 351 -16.11 -2.59 11.33
C GLY A 351 -17.06 -2.09 12.43
N ASN A 352 -16.56 -1.44 13.47
CA ASN A 352 -17.36 -0.97 14.62
C ASN A 352 -18.50 -0.04 14.20
N SER A 353 -19.75 -0.47 14.28
CA SER A 353 -20.92 0.27 13.78
C SER A 353 -21.18 1.59 14.52
N GLU A 354 -20.88 1.66 15.82
CA GLU A 354 -21.02 2.86 16.67
C GLU A 354 -20.14 4.00 16.19
N VAL A 355 -18.97 3.70 15.63
CA VAL A 355 -17.98 4.70 15.17
C VAL A 355 -18.54 5.58 14.06
N VAL A 356 -19.44 5.07 13.20
CA VAL A 356 -20.11 5.92 12.16
C VAL A 356 -20.81 7.12 12.81
N LYS A 357 -21.60 6.86 13.86
CA LYS A 357 -22.37 7.91 14.51
C LYS A 357 -21.50 8.86 15.32
N ILE A 358 -20.52 8.31 16.03
CA ILE A 358 -19.59 9.08 16.86
C ILE A 358 -18.77 10.03 15.99
N THR A 359 -18.12 9.52 14.95
CA THR A 359 -17.34 10.34 14.01
C THR A 359 -18.22 11.38 13.33
N ASN A 360 -19.39 10.98 12.84
CA ASN A 360 -20.32 11.94 12.21
C ASN A 360 -20.70 13.07 13.15
N ARG A 361 -21.01 12.80 14.41
CA ARG A 361 -21.41 13.80 15.38
C ARG A 361 -20.26 14.72 15.75
N LEU A 362 -19.15 14.16 16.23
CA LEU A 362 -18.01 14.94 16.70
C LEU A 362 -17.45 15.85 15.58
N PHE A 363 -17.26 15.28 14.39
CA PHE A 363 -16.79 16.06 13.26
C PHE A 363 -17.80 17.13 12.80
N SER A 364 -19.10 16.79 12.74
CA SER A 364 -20.12 17.77 12.33
C SER A 364 -20.19 18.98 13.23
N ASP A 365 -20.18 18.76 14.55
CA ASP A 365 -20.26 19.83 15.53
C ASP A 365 -19.05 20.76 15.39
N ALA A 366 -17.83 20.19 15.45
CA ALA A 366 -16.59 20.97 15.35
C ALA A 366 -16.41 21.66 13.99
N PHE A 367 -16.72 20.96 12.88
CA PHE A 367 -16.58 21.53 11.55
C PHE A 367 -17.62 22.63 11.26
N SER A 368 -18.84 22.47 11.79
CA SER A 368 -19.86 23.55 11.68
C SER A 368 -19.44 24.83 12.39
N ASP A 369 -18.86 24.70 13.59
CA ASP A 369 -18.32 25.83 14.33
C ASP A 369 -17.15 26.50 13.57
N PHE A 370 -16.22 25.67 13.04
CA PHE A 370 -15.12 26.17 12.23
C PHE A 370 -15.59 26.99 11.01
N LEU A 371 -16.60 26.50 10.27
CA LEU A 371 -17.12 27.21 9.10
C LEU A 371 -17.78 28.57 9.46
N LEU A 372 -18.41 28.62 10.63
CA LEU A 372 -19.00 29.87 11.14
C LEU A 372 -17.94 30.91 11.57
N GLU A 373 -16.87 30.43 12.18
CA GLU A 373 -15.74 31.26 12.63
C GLU A 373 -14.87 31.72 11.45
N ASN A 374 -14.80 30.90 10.36
CA ASN A 374 -13.94 31.16 9.21
C ASN A 374 -14.72 31.30 7.88
N PRO A 375 -15.60 32.33 7.74
CA PRO A 375 -16.51 32.42 6.60
C PRO A 375 -15.81 32.60 5.24
N GLN A 376 -14.58 33.11 5.22
CA GLN A 376 -13.81 33.25 3.98
C GLN A 376 -13.29 31.85 3.49
N ILE A 377 -12.82 31.00 4.39
CA ILE A 377 -12.40 29.65 4.08
C ILE A 377 -13.63 28.83 3.68
N ALA A 378 -14.71 28.92 4.46
CA ALA A 378 -15.96 28.23 4.17
C ALA A 378 -16.50 28.56 2.76
N LYS A 379 -16.45 29.83 2.37
CA LYS A 379 -16.84 30.27 1.02
C LYS A 379 -15.98 29.63 -0.06
N LYS A 380 -14.65 29.59 0.10
CA LYS A 380 -13.74 28.97 -0.86
C LYS A 380 -14.02 27.45 -1.02
N ILE A 381 -14.28 26.75 0.09
CA ILE A 381 -14.62 25.32 0.08
C ILE A 381 -15.92 25.09 -0.70
N VAL A 382 -16.98 25.86 -0.41
CA VAL A 382 -18.26 25.73 -1.12
C VAL A 382 -18.13 26.09 -2.60
N GLU A 383 -17.40 27.17 -2.95
CA GLU A 383 -17.17 27.55 -4.34
C GLU A 383 -16.46 26.46 -5.14
N LYS A 384 -15.47 25.78 -4.52
CA LYS A 384 -14.80 24.63 -5.15
C LYS A 384 -15.77 23.48 -5.41
N GLY A 385 -16.60 23.11 -4.43
CA GLY A 385 -17.64 22.09 -4.62
C GLY A 385 -18.66 22.45 -5.71
N ILE A 386 -19.05 23.73 -5.82
CA ILE A 386 -19.94 24.21 -6.90
C ILE A 386 -19.27 24.09 -8.27
N LEU A 387 -17.96 24.36 -8.38
CA LEU A 387 -17.21 24.17 -9.63
C LEU A 387 -17.16 22.70 -10.01
N ALA A 388 -16.87 21.81 -9.06
CA ALA A 388 -16.86 20.36 -9.26
C ALA A 388 -18.24 19.85 -9.73
N ALA A 389 -19.33 20.28 -9.08
CA ALA A 389 -20.70 19.94 -9.47
C ALA A 389 -21.02 20.37 -10.91
N LYS A 390 -20.61 21.58 -11.31
CA LYS A 390 -20.79 22.06 -12.70
C LYS A 390 -20.01 21.20 -13.69
N ALA A 391 -18.77 20.84 -13.39
CA ALA A 391 -17.96 19.99 -14.23
C ALA A 391 -18.58 18.59 -14.37
N ARG A 392 -19.04 17.98 -13.27
CA ARG A 392 -19.74 16.68 -13.25
C ARG A 392 -21.01 16.70 -14.08
N VAL A 393 -21.85 17.74 -13.94
CA VAL A 393 -23.10 17.88 -14.72
C VAL A 393 -22.80 18.04 -16.22
N ALA A 394 -21.77 18.84 -16.57
CA ALA A 394 -21.33 19.00 -17.95
C ALA A 394 -20.84 17.68 -18.54
N ALA A 395 -20.05 16.91 -17.80
CA ALA A 395 -19.57 15.59 -18.20
C ALA A 395 -20.72 14.59 -18.40
N LYS A 396 -21.71 14.58 -17.49
CA LYS A 396 -22.91 13.72 -17.62
C LYS A 396 -23.71 14.06 -18.88
N ARG A 397 -23.94 15.33 -19.16
CA ARG A 397 -24.63 15.77 -20.39
C ARG A 397 -23.88 15.37 -21.66
N ALA A 398 -22.56 15.52 -21.68
CA ALA A 398 -21.73 15.10 -22.81
C ALA A 398 -21.85 13.59 -23.07
N ARG A 399 -21.87 12.75 -22.01
CA ARG A 399 -22.10 11.29 -22.10
C ARG A 399 -23.49 10.98 -22.66
N GLU A 400 -24.55 11.62 -22.18
CA GLU A 400 -25.93 11.38 -22.64
C GLU A 400 -26.11 11.73 -24.10
N VAL A 401 -25.50 12.84 -24.57
CA VAL A 401 -25.54 13.23 -25.99
C VAL A 401 -24.81 12.20 -26.86
N THR A 402 -23.67 11.71 -26.41
CA THR A 402 -22.92 10.64 -27.13
C THR A 402 -23.71 9.34 -27.15
N ARG A 403 -24.33 8.96 -26.02
CA ARG A 403 -25.15 7.74 -25.89
C ARG A 403 -26.44 7.80 -26.73
N LYS A 404 -27.06 8.98 -26.87
CA LYS A 404 -28.22 9.18 -27.74
C LYS A 404 -27.87 9.11 -29.25
N LYS A 405 -26.62 9.50 -29.62
CA LYS A 405 -26.14 9.40 -31.00
C LYS A 405 -25.80 7.96 -31.39
N SER A 406 -25.46 7.08 -30.43
CA SER A 406 -25.19 5.66 -30.64
C SER A 406 -26.37 4.73 -30.31
N GLY A 407 -27.61 5.23 -30.37
CA GLY A 407 -28.86 4.67 -29.87
C GLY A 407 -29.33 3.32 -30.43
N LEU A 408 -28.46 2.37 -30.75
CA LEU A 408 -28.79 1.02 -31.17
C LEU A 408 -27.90 -0.12 -30.65
N GLU A 409 -26.92 0.14 -29.73
CA GLU A 409 -26.05 -0.95 -29.33
C GLU A 409 -25.80 -0.98 -27.80
N ILE A 410 -26.48 -1.90 -27.14
CA ILE A 410 -26.40 -2.27 -25.73
C ILE A 410 -25.24 -3.26 -25.53
N SER A 411 -24.07 -3.00 -26.01
CA SER A 411 -22.84 -3.72 -25.62
C SER A 411 -21.67 -3.40 -26.55
N ASN A 412 -21.27 -2.15 -26.65
CA ASN A 412 -20.13 -1.87 -27.49
C ASN A 412 -18.84 -1.77 -26.63
N LEU A 413 -18.18 -2.92 -26.52
CA LEU A 413 -16.76 -2.96 -26.28
C LEU A 413 -16.04 -2.05 -27.27
N PRO A 414 -14.94 -1.37 -26.90
CA PRO A 414 -14.21 -0.51 -27.82
C PRO A 414 -13.88 -1.26 -29.11
N GLY A 415 -14.17 -0.67 -30.27
CA GLY A 415 -13.93 -1.33 -31.57
C GLY A 415 -12.49 -1.74 -31.82
N LYS A 416 -11.55 -1.15 -31.07
CA LYS A 416 -10.12 -1.50 -31.07
C LYS A 416 -9.74 -2.64 -30.13
N LEU A 417 -10.61 -3.04 -29.20
CA LEU A 417 -10.35 -4.16 -28.30
C LEU A 417 -10.41 -5.48 -29.07
N ALA A 418 -9.34 -6.25 -29.03
CA ALA A 418 -9.36 -7.65 -29.43
C ALA A 418 -9.61 -8.51 -28.18
N ASP A 419 -10.88 -8.83 -27.93
CA ASP A 419 -11.32 -9.54 -26.75
C ASP A 419 -10.90 -11.02 -26.75
N CYS A 420 -10.93 -11.67 -25.58
CA CYS A 420 -10.74 -13.11 -25.42
C CYS A 420 -12.10 -13.84 -25.37
N SER A 421 -12.08 -15.15 -25.51
CA SER A 421 -13.31 -15.97 -25.54
C SER A 421 -13.75 -16.45 -24.13
N SER A 422 -12.85 -16.53 -23.15
CA SER A 422 -13.20 -16.87 -21.78
C SER A 422 -13.92 -15.72 -21.08
N ASN A 423 -14.92 -16.06 -20.28
CA ASN A 423 -15.64 -15.13 -19.41
C ASN A 423 -15.26 -15.30 -17.93
N ASN A 424 -14.24 -16.07 -17.62
CA ASN A 424 -13.74 -16.24 -16.26
C ASN A 424 -12.71 -15.14 -15.93
N PRO A 425 -13.03 -14.11 -15.11
CA PRO A 425 -12.12 -13.01 -14.83
C PRO A 425 -10.80 -13.44 -14.18
N GLN A 426 -10.78 -14.55 -13.45
CA GLN A 426 -9.58 -15.06 -12.78
C GLN A 426 -8.52 -15.57 -13.76
N GLU A 427 -8.94 -16.02 -14.94
CA GLU A 427 -8.06 -16.55 -15.98
C GLU A 427 -7.71 -15.51 -17.02
N THR A 428 -8.57 -14.49 -17.20
CA THR A 428 -8.47 -13.54 -18.30
C THR A 428 -7.50 -12.39 -17.99
N GLU A 429 -6.80 -11.96 -19.03
CA GLU A 429 -5.76 -10.94 -19.00
C GLU A 429 -6.05 -9.87 -20.07
N LEU A 430 -5.94 -8.60 -19.69
CA LEU A 430 -6.01 -7.47 -20.62
C LEU A 430 -4.63 -6.84 -20.79
N PHE A 431 -4.04 -6.96 -21.97
CA PHE A 431 -2.80 -6.27 -22.32
C PHE A 431 -3.12 -4.89 -22.90
N ILE A 432 -2.64 -3.85 -22.27
CA ILE A 432 -2.62 -2.49 -22.80
C ILE A 432 -1.33 -2.34 -23.58
N VAL A 433 -1.42 -2.18 -24.90
CA VAL A 433 -0.27 -2.20 -25.81
C VAL A 433 -0.09 -0.84 -26.45
N GLU A 434 1.14 -0.35 -26.48
CA GLU A 434 1.47 0.91 -27.13
C GLU A 434 1.43 0.79 -28.66
N GLY A 435 0.59 1.60 -29.28
CA GLY A 435 0.49 1.75 -30.73
C GLY A 435 -0.22 0.60 -31.45
N ASP A 436 -0.60 0.87 -32.69
CA ASP A 436 -1.30 -0.10 -33.55
C ASP A 436 -0.36 -1.19 -34.09
N SER A 437 0.93 -0.91 -34.26
CA SER A 437 1.93 -1.86 -34.78
C SER A 437 2.17 -3.00 -33.80
N ALA A 438 2.61 -2.68 -32.58
CA ALA A 438 2.81 -3.66 -31.52
C ALA A 438 1.48 -4.32 -31.13
N GLY A 439 0.36 -3.56 -31.16
CA GLY A 439 -0.99 -4.10 -30.99
C GLY A 439 -1.35 -5.15 -32.06
N GLY A 440 -0.86 -5.02 -33.28
CA GLY A 440 -1.01 -6.00 -34.37
C GLY A 440 -0.28 -7.31 -34.08
N SER A 441 1.01 -7.24 -33.75
CA SER A 441 1.82 -8.40 -33.36
C SER A 441 1.24 -9.10 -32.13
N ALA A 442 0.85 -8.34 -31.09
CA ALA A 442 0.22 -8.90 -29.89
C ALA A 442 -1.12 -9.60 -30.17
N LYS A 443 -1.96 -9.04 -31.05
CA LYS A 443 -3.23 -9.67 -31.49
C LYS A 443 -2.99 -10.99 -32.22
N SER A 444 -1.93 -11.10 -33.00
CA SER A 444 -1.58 -12.30 -33.74
C SER A 444 -0.97 -13.36 -32.82
N GLY A 445 -0.06 -12.97 -31.94
CA GLY A 445 0.68 -13.87 -31.05
C GLY A 445 -0.09 -14.36 -29.82
N ARG A 446 -1.14 -13.65 -29.36
CA ARG A 446 -1.84 -13.95 -28.11
C ARG A 446 -2.54 -15.31 -28.07
N ASN A 447 -2.76 -15.83 -26.90
CA ASN A 447 -3.76 -16.87 -26.69
C ASN A 447 -5.16 -16.23 -26.67
N ARG A 448 -5.97 -16.55 -27.68
CA ARG A 448 -7.33 -15.96 -27.87
C ARG A 448 -8.32 -16.42 -26.82
N GLU A 449 -8.03 -17.47 -26.10
CA GLU A 449 -8.92 -18.00 -25.07
C GLU A 449 -9.01 -17.07 -23.87
N PHE A 450 -7.87 -16.61 -23.34
CA PHE A 450 -7.82 -15.84 -22.10
C PHE A 450 -7.10 -14.49 -22.19
N GLN A 451 -6.47 -14.13 -23.33
CA GLN A 451 -5.76 -12.85 -23.49
C GLN A 451 -6.52 -11.91 -24.42
N ALA A 452 -6.83 -10.71 -23.93
CA ALA A 452 -7.39 -9.60 -24.66
C ALA A 452 -6.30 -8.53 -24.90
N ILE A 453 -6.39 -7.83 -26.05
CA ILE A 453 -5.46 -6.76 -26.44
C ILE A 453 -6.22 -5.46 -26.64
N LEU A 454 -5.80 -4.41 -25.94
CA LEU A 454 -6.28 -3.04 -26.10
C LEU A 454 -5.12 -2.15 -26.55
N PRO A 455 -4.99 -1.83 -27.84
CA PRO A 455 -4.01 -0.85 -28.30
C PRO A 455 -4.40 0.55 -27.83
N ILE A 456 -3.43 1.32 -27.35
CA ILE A 456 -3.57 2.75 -27.07
C ILE A 456 -2.73 3.57 -28.03
N ARG A 457 -3.27 4.69 -28.50
CA ARG A 457 -2.60 5.54 -29.49
C ARG A 457 -1.92 6.72 -28.84
N GLY A 458 -0.59 6.63 -28.72
CA GLY A 458 0.22 7.68 -28.15
C GLY A 458 0.00 7.93 -26.66
N LYS A 459 0.42 9.09 -26.20
CA LYS A 459 0.32 9.50 -24.80
C LYS A 459 -1.14 9.79 -24.44
N ILE A 460 -1.65 9.11 -23.44
CA ILE A 460 -3.00 9.41 -22.91
C ILE A 460 -2.99 10.74 -22.15
N LEU A 461 -4.18 11.27 -21.89
CA LEU A 461 -4.32 12.49 -21.09
C LEU A 461 -3.70 12.30 -19.70
N ASN A 462 -2.87 13.27 -19.28
CA ASN A 462 -2.39 13.33 -17.90
C ASN A 462 -3.57 13.70 -16.98
N VAL A 463 -4.07 12.71 -16.24
CA VAL A 463 -5.25 12.89 -15.38
C VAL A 463 -4.94 13.70 -14.12
N GLU A 464 -3.69 13.81 -13.71
CA GLU A 464 -3.29 14.66 -12.58
C GLU A 464 -3.65 16.12 -12.81
N LYS A 465 -3.58 16.59 -14.05
CA LYS A 465 -3.86 17.98 -14.48
C LYS A 465 -5.23 18.19 -15.11
N ALA A 466 -6.06 17.17 -15.18
CA ALA A 466 -7.28 17.20 -15.96
C ALA A 466 -8.53 17.15 -15.09
N SER A 467 -9.47 18.04 -15.40
CA SER A 467 -10.81 17.98 -14.83
C SER A 467 -11.59 16.77 -15.35
N MET A 468 -12.56 16.30 -14.58
CA MET A 468 -13.36 15.11 -14.83
C MET A 468 -14.02 15.09 -16.22
N ASP A 469 -14.51 16.22 -16.70
CA ASP A 469 -15.12 16.35 -18.03
C ASP A 469 -14.13 16.05 -19.16
N LYS A 470 -12.87 16.48 -19.03
CA LYS A 470 -11.79 16.19 -19.99
C LYS A 470 -11.37 14.74 -19.96
N ILE A 471 -11.28 14.14 -18.76
CA ILE A 471 -10.93 12.72 -18.57
C ILE A 471 -11.98 11.87 -19.28
N LEU A 472 -13.26 12.12 -19.06
CA LEU A 472 -14.35 11.38 -19.67
C LEU A 472 -14.57 11.68 -21.17
N ALA A 473 -14.07 12.81 -21.66
CA ALA A 473 -14.04 13.11 -23.09
C ALA A 473 -12.91 12.35 -23.82
N ASN A 474 -11.86 11.92 -23.10
CA ASN A 474 -10.74 11.21 -23.72
C ASN A 474 -11.15 9.78 -24.16
N GLU A 475 -10.93 9.47 -25.42
CA GLU A 475 -11.36 8.19 -26.04
C GLU A 475 -10.55 7.01 -25.48
N GLU A 476 -9.25 7.16 -25.27
CA GLU A 476 -8.38 6.10 -24.76
C GLU A 476 -8.75 5.70 -23.35
N ILE A 477 -8.99 6.67 -22.48
CA ILE A 477 -9.41 6.46 -21.09
C ILE A 477 -10.79 5.79 -21.04
N ARG A 478 -11.76 6.27 -21.83
CA ARG A 478 -13.08 5.63 -21.92
C ARG A 478 -12.99 4.19 -22.40
N SER A 479 -12.13 3.94 -23.37
CA SER A 479 -11.91 2.59 -23.89
C SER A 479 -11.41 1.64 -22.83
N LEU A 480 -10.50 2.10 -21.96
CA LEU A 480 -9.97 1.29 -20.86
C LEU A 480 -11.05 0.97 -19.82
N PHE A 481 -11.82 1.96 -19.36
CA PHE A 481 -12.92 1.72 -18.40
C PHE A 481 -13.99 0.79 -18.98
N THR A 482 -14.33 0.97 -20.27
CA THR A 482 -15.32 0.11 -20.94
C THR A 482 -14.80 -1.32 -21.09
N ALA A 483 -13.51 -1.51 -21.42
CA ALA A 483 -12.90 -2.82 -21.52
C ALA A 483 -12.89 -3.54 -20.17
N MET A 484 -12.50 -2.85 -19.10
CA MET A 484 -12.48 -3.40 -17.74
C MET A 484 -13.87 -3.75 -17.21
N GLY A 485 -14.89 -2.99 -17.56
CA GLY A 485 -16.27 -3.24 -17.11
C GLY A 485 -16.56 -2.83 -15.66
N THR A 486 -15.63 -2.21 -14.98
CA THR A 486 -15.72 -1.83 -13.55
C THR A 486 -16.59 -0.60 -13.27
N GLY A 487 -17.00 0.13 -14.29
CA GLY A 487 -17.65 1.43 -14.11
C GLY A 487 -16.62 2.54 -13.83
N PHE A 488 -17.09 3.69 -13.34
CA PHE A 488 -16.26 4.88 -13.09
C PHE A 488 -16.86 5.73 -11.95
N GLY A 489 -16.02 6.34 -11.12
CA GLY A 489 -16.42 7.17 -9.98
C GLY A 489 -17.20 6.37 -8.93
N ASP A 490 -18.33 6.91 -8.43
CA ASP A 490 -19.17 6.25 -7.43
C ASP A 490 -19.79 4.90 -7.91
N GLU A 491 -19.82 4.66 -9.23
CA GLU A 491 -20.30 3.41 -9.84
C GLU A 491 -19.18 2.37 -9.99
N PHE A 492 -17.94 2.70 -9.58
CA PHE A 492 -16.80 1.79 -9.71
C PHE A 492 -16.95 0.58 -8.80
N ASP A 493 -16.88 -0.61 -9.39
CA ASP A 493 -17.03 -1.88 -8.70
C ASP A 493 -15.99 -2.88 -9.25
N VAL A 494 -14.95 -3.14 -8.45
CA VAL A 494 -13.85 -4.05 -8.82
C VAL A 494 -14.33 -5.48 -9.02
N THR A 495 -15.43 -5.89 -8.38
CA THR A 495 -15.98 -7.25 -8.53
C THR A 495 -16.56 -7.51 -9.92
N LYS A 496 -16.84 -6.44 -10.67
CA LYS A 496 -17.29 -6.49 -12.06
C LYS A 496 -16.17 -6.49 -13.09
N ALA A 497 -14.90 -6.47 -12.62
CA ALA A 497 -13.75 -6.50 -13.52
C ALA A 497 -13.82 -7.73 -14.44
N ARG A 498 -13.76 -7.49 -15.74
CA ARG A 498 -13.76 -8.56 -16.76
C ARG A 498 -12.42 -9.29 -16.84
N TYR A 499 -11.36 -8.66 -16.37
CA TYR A 499 -9.98 -9.18 -16.35
C TYR A 499 -9.37 -8.93 -14.99
N GLN A 500 -8.80 -9.97 -14.38
CA GLN A 500 -8.07 -9.86 -13.11
C GLN A 500 -6.55 -9.77 -13.28
N LYS A 501 -6.09 -9.62 -14.54
CA LYS A 501 -4.73 -9.19 -14.85
C LYS A 501 -4.77 -8.10 -15.90
N LEU A 502 -4.40 -6.89 -15.49
CA LEU A 502 -4.24 -5.72 -16.32
C LEU A 502 -2.74 -5.54 -16.57
N VAL A 503 -2.27 -5.87 -17.76
CA VAL A 503 -0.84 -5.88 -18.10
C VAL A 503 -0.49 -4.68 -18.96
N ILE A 504 0.35 -3.79 -18.43
CA ILE A 504 0.89 -2.65 -19.19
C ILE A 504 2.09 -3.14 -19.98
N MET A 505 2.03 -3.02 -21.30
CA MET A 505 3.05 -3.46 -22.23
C MET A 505 3.40 -2.30 -23.17
N THR A 506 4.46 -1.56 -22.84
CA THR A 506 4.97 -0.38 -23.55
C THR A 506 6.38 -0.63 -24.07
N ASP A 507 6.81 0.17 -25.04
CA ASP A 507 8.15 0.12 -25.57
C ASP A 507 9.21 0.42 -24.49
N ALA A 508 10.43 -0.08 -24.69
CA ALA A 508 11.54 0.10 -23.75
C ALA A 508 12.30 1.42 -24.00
N ASP A 509 11.59 2.48 -24.38
CA ASP A 509 12.14 3.80 -24.64
C ASP A 509 11.53 4.87 -23.70
N VAL A 510 11.95 6.11 -23.86
CA VAL A 510 11.50 7.24 -23.01
C VAL A 510 10.00 7.53 -23.18
N ASP A 511 9.44 7.32 -24.37
CA ASP A 511 8.02 7.54 -24.66
C ASP A 511 7.17 6.43 -24.02
N GLY A 512 7.60 5.18 -24.15
CA GLY A 512 6.96 4.04 -23.49
C GLY A 512 7.00 4.14 -21.96
N ALA A 513 8.12 4.61 -21.39
CA ALA A 513 8.21 4.89 -19.96
C ALA A 513 7.23 5.98 -19.53
N HIS A 514 7.06 7.04 -20.32
CA HIS A 514 6.09 8.09 -20.06
C HIS A 514 4.63 7.59 -20.17
N ILE A 515 4.31 6.79 -21.19
CA ILE A 515 2.98 6.19 -21.36
C ILE A 515 2.66 5.29 -20.17
N ARG A 516 3.61 4.48 -19.71
CA ARG A 516 3.46 3.64 -18.52
C ARG A 516 3.16 4.48 -17.28
N THR A 517 3.87 5.60 -17.08
CA THR A 517 3.64 6.51 -15.96
C THR A 517 2.25 7.14 -16.02
N LEU A 518 1.79 7.58 -17.21
CA LEU A 518 0.43 8.12 -17.40
C LEU A 518 -0.65 7.07 -17.09
N LEU A 519 -0.46 5.82 -17.51
CA LEU A 519 -1.37 4.72 -17.19
C LEU A 519 -1.40 4.41 -15.70
N LEU A 520 -0.24 4.35 -15.04
CA LEU A 520 -0.16 4.15 -13.60
C LEU A 520 -0.84 5.29 -12.84
N THR A 521 -0.66 6.55 -13.27
CA THR A 521 -1.37 7.70 -12.70
C THR A 521 -2.88 7.55 -12.83
N LEU A 522 -3.37 7.17 -14.02
CA LEU A 522 -4.80 6.91 -14.24
C LEU A 522 -5.34 5.80 -13.33
N ILE A 523 -4.62 4.69 -13.23
CA ILE A 523 -5.02 3.54 -12.40
C ILE A 523 -5.01 3.93 -10.93
N TYR A 524 -3.96 4.59 -10.46
CA TYR A 524 -3.86 5.04 -9.07
C TYR A 524 -4.98 6.01 -8.68
N ARG A 525 -5.29 6.99 -9.54
CA ARG A 525 -6.29 8.03 -9.24
C ARG A 525 -7.74 7.59 -9.40
N TYR A 526 -8.03 6.71 -10.36
CA TYR A 526 -9.42 6.39 -10.75
C TYR A 526 -9.77 4.91 -10.75
N MET A 527 -8.81 4.03 -10.55
CA MET A 527 -9.00 2.57 -10.51
C MET A 527 -8.25 1.95 -9.32
N LYS A 528 -8.06 2.70 -8.22
CA LYS A 528 -7.30 2.27 -7.05
C LYS A 528 -7.69 0.88 -6.54
N PRO A 529 -8.98 0.48 -6.46
CA PRO A 529 -9.35 -0.88 -6.05
C PRO A 529 -8.80 -2.00 -6.96
N VAL A 530 -8.54 -1.73 -8.25
CA VAL A 530 -7.90 -2.71 -9.16
C VAL A 530 -6.43 -2.91 -8.79
N LEU A 531 -5.76 -1.84 -8.36
CA LEU A 531 -4.38 -1.87 -7.87
C LEU A 531 -4.29 -2.60 -6.53
N GLU A 532 -5.17 -2.27 -5.60
CA GLU A 532 -5.26 -2.90 -4.26
C GLU A 532 -5.60 -4.39 -4.34
N ALA A 533 -6.45 -4.79 -5.28
CA ALA A 533 -6.73 -6.20 -5.58
C ALA A 533 -5.53 -6.93 -6.22
N GLY A 534 -4.46 -6.21 -6.58
CA GLY A 534 -3.25 -6.74 -7.17
C GLY A 534 -3.42 -7.22 -8.61
N TYR A 535 -4.31 -6.59 -9.37
CA TYR A 535 -4.57 -6.95 -10.75
C TYR A 535 -3.67 -6.24 -11.76
N VAL A 536 -2.79 -5.32 -11.33
CA VAL A 536 -1.95 -4.50 -12.21
C VAL A 536 -0.56 -5.08 -12.34
N TYR A 537 -0.10 -5.25 -13.58
CA TYR A 537 1.20 -5.79 -13.92
C TYR A 537 1.89 -4.96 -15.00
N ILE A 538 3.21 -4.98 -14.99
CA ILE A 538 4.06 -4.41 -16.06
C ILE A 538 4.77 -5.58 -16.72
N ALA A 539 4.58 -5.74 -18.04
CA ALA A 539 5.31 -6.71 -18.82
C ALA A 539 6.80 -6.32 -18.90
N GLN A 540 7.65 -7.32 -18.85
CA GLN A 540 9.11 -7.14 -18.96
C GLN A 540 9.60 -7.90 -20.20
N PRO A 541 9.53 -7.30 -21.41
CA PRO A 541 10.08 -7.91 -22.61
C PRO A 541 11.61 -7.97 -22.52
N PRO A 542 12.28 -8.88 -23.25
CA PRO A 542 13.72 -8.94 -23.30
C PRO A 542 14.31 -7.70 -23.98
N ILE A 543 15.49 -7.28 -23.52
CA ILE A 543 16.22 -6.14 -24.08
C ILE A 543 17.12 -6.59 -25.23
N TYR A 544 17.72 -7.78 -25.13
CA TYR A 544 18.62 -8.32 -26.14
C TYR A 544 18.22 -9.74 -26.58
N GLY A 545 18.46 -10.04 -27.86
CA GLY A 545 18.48 -11.38 -28.39
C GLY A 545 19.89 -11.72 -28.88
N VAL A 546 20.45 -12.85 -28.46
CA VAL A 546 21.72 -13.38 -28.96
C VAL A 546 21.45 -14.25 -30.19
N LYS A 547 21.85 -13.78 -31.33
CA LYS A 547 21.57 -14.37 -32.64
C LYS A 547 22.80 -15.12 -33.18
N VAL A 548 22.61 -16.34 -33.64
CA VAL A 548 23.64 -17.15 -34.32
C VAL A 548 23.12 -17.51 -35.70
N GLY A 549 23.72 -16.90 -36.73
CA GLY A 549 23.21 -16.98 -38.10
C GLY A 549 21.89 -16.24 -38.25
N SER A 550 20.82 -16.93 -38.60
CA SER A 550 19.44 -16.35 -38.71
C SER A 550 18.54 -16.59 -37.48
N GLU A 551 19.00 -17.34 -36.51
CA GLU A 551 18.19 -17.80 -35.37
C GLU A 551 18.63 -17.11 -34.07
N ILE A 552 17.64 -16.68 -33.25
CA ILE A 552 17.88 -16.18 -31.90
C ILE A 552 18.01 -17.42 -31.01
N LYS A 553 19.12 -17.51 -30.30
CA LYS A 553 19.43 -18.65 -29.42
C LYS A 553 19.07 -18.38 -27.97
N GLU A 554 19.12 -17.13 -27.56
CA GLU A 554 18.88 -16.75 -26.18
C GLU A 554 18.36 -15.33 -26.10
N TYR A 555 17.42 -15.08 -25.18
CA TYR A 555 16.90 -13.74 -24.88
C TYR A 555 17.42 -13.30 -23.51
N ILE A 556 17.89 -12.07 -23.42
CA ILE A 556 18.37 -11.46 -22.18
C ILE A 556 17.31 -10.53 -21.64
N GLN A 557 16.88 -10.81 -20.43
CA GLN A 557 15.83 -10.06 -19.75
C GLN A 557 16.39 -8.79 -19.08
N PRO A 558 15.56 -7.75 -18.84
CA PRO A 558 15.98 -6.59 -18.07
C PRO A 558 16.28 -7.01 -16.61
N GLY A 559 17.39 -6.49 -16.05
CA GLY A 559 17.77 -6.78 -14.67
C GLY A 559 19.17 -6.28 -14.33
N ALA A 560 19.53 -6.32 -13.04
CA ALA A 560 20.85 -5.86 -12.56
C ALA A 560 22.03 -6.64 -13.15
N ASN A 561 21.82 -7.87 -13.59
CA ASN A 561 22.87 -8.74 -14.15
C ASN A 561 22.86 -8.82 -15.68
N GLN A 562 22.05 -8.01 -16.38
CA GLN A 562 21.83 -8.12 -17.82
C GLN A 562 23.13 -8.08 -18.67
N GLU A 563 24.10 -7.26 -18.29
CA GLU A 563 25.37 -7.16 -19.01
C GLU A 563 26.24 -8.43 -18.82
N ALA A 564 26.26 -8.96 -17.60
CA ALA A 564 26.97 -10.20 -17.30
C ALA A 564 26.30 -11.41 -18.01
N GLU A 565 24.98 -11.46 -18.04
CA GLU A 565 24.22 -12.50 -18.76
C GLU A 565 24.44 -12.42 -20.26
N LEU A 566 24.44 -11.20 -20.83
CA LEU A 566 24.75 -10.99 -22.25
C LEU A 566 26.18 -11.44 -22.59
N ALA A 567 27.15 -11.08 -21.76
CA ALA A 567 28.54 -11.49 -21.95
C ALA A 567 28.69 -13.00 -21.89
N ALA A 568 28.09 -13.66 -20.90
CA ALA A 568 28.09 -15.12 -20.75
C ALA A 568 27.42 -15.84 -21.94
N ALA A 569 26.30 -15.28 -22.44
CA ALA A 569 25.62 -15.83 -23.61
C ALA A 569 26.48 -15.71 -24.88
N LEU A 570 27.12 -14.57 -25.08
CA LEU A 570 28.06 -14.37 -26.23
C LEU A 570 29.23 -15.34 -26.17
N GLU A 571 29.81 -15.57 -24.99
CA GLU A 571 30.89 -16.56 -24.79
C GLU A 571 30.41 -17.96 -25.11
N ARG A 572 29.25 -18.36 -24.57
CA ARG A 572 28.63 -19.69 -24.77
C ARG A 572 28.45 -20.05 -26.24
N TYR A 573 28.08 -19.09 -27.07
CA TYR A 573 27.88 -19.31 -28.52
C TYR A 573 29.05 -18.92 -29.38
N SER A 574 30.20 -18.51 -28.82
CA SER A 574 31.41 -18.10 -29.59
C SER A 574 32.14 -19.27 -30.24
N GLU A 575 32.00 -20.50 -29.74
CA GLU A 575 32.69 -21.69 -30.23
C GLU A 575 32.08 -22.29 -31.53
N GLY A 576 30.99 -21.69 -32.04
CA GLY A 576 30.29 -22.14 -33.25
C GLY A 576 30.94 -21.69 -34.56
N ARG A 577 30.46 -22.25 -35.70
CA ARG A 577 30.90 -21.82 -37.05
C ARG A 577 30.50 -20.39 -37.40
N SER A 578 29.42 -19.88 -36.81
CA SER A 578 28.90 -18.50 -36.96
C SER A 578 29.10 -17.75 -35.67
N LYS A 579 29.70 -16.58 -35.72
CA LYS A 579 29.86 -15.73 -34.54
C LYS A 579 28.52 -15.21 -34.09
N PRO A 580 28.28 -15.16 -32.76
CA PRO A 580 27.06 -14.58 -32.21
C PRO A 580 26.99 -13.07 -32.49
N THR A 581 25.81 -12.58 -32.75
CA THR A 581 25.52 -11.15 -32.92
C THR A 581 24.39 -10.75 -31.94
N ILE A 582 24.42 -9.49 -31.52
CA ILE A 582 23.41 -8.96 -30.58
C ILE A 582 22.33 -8.26 -31.40
N GLN A 583 21.07 -8.62 -31.14
CA GLN A 583 19.93 -7.86 -31.57
C GLN A 583 19.37 -7.14 -30.32
N ARG A 584 19.38 -5.82 -30.33
CA ARG A 584 18.75 -5.00 -29.28
C ARG A 584 17.32 -4.70 -29.67
N TYR A 585 16.38 -4.90 -28.74
CA TYR A 585 14.98 -4.54 -28.91
C TYR A 585 14.71 -3.19 -28.21
N LYS A 586 14.38 -2.17 -28.99
CA LYS A 586 14.00 -0.84 -28.47
C LYS A 586 12.50 -0.68 -28.34
N GLY A 587 11.73 -1.43 -29.14
CA GLY A 587 10.28 -1.40 -29.13
C GLY A 587 9.65 -2.76 -29.42
N LEU A 588 8.45 -2.95 -28.94
CA LEU A 588 7.64 -4.17 -29.12
C LEU A 588 7.32 -4.42 -30.62
N GLY A 589 7.27 -3.36 -31.41
CA GLY A 589 7.06 -3.44 -32.86
C GLY A 589 8.22 -4.05 -33.65
N GLU A 590 9.40 -4.24 -33.02
CA GLU A 590 10.56 -4.92 -33.60
C GLU A 590 10.49 -6.44 -33.43
N MET A 591 9.55 -6.94 -32.62
CA MET A 591 9.29 -8.36 -32.41
C MET A 591 8.17 -8.81 -33.34
N ASP A 592 8.35 -9.99 -33.94
CA ASP A 592 7.25 -10.69 -34.57
C ASP A 592 6.30 -11.30 -33.54
N ASP A 593 5.17 -11.83 -33.99
CA ASP A 593 4.12 -12.38 -33.15
C ASP A 593 4.59 -13.60 -32.33
N HIS A 594 5.45 -14.43 -32.90
CA HIS A 594 6.01 -15.61 -32.23
C HIS A 594 7.02 -15.21 -31.14
N GLN A 595 7.90 -14.26 -31.43
CA GLN A 595 8.87 -13.72 -30.46
C GLN A 595 8.15 -13.08 -29.27
N LEU A 596 7.13 -12.26 -29.56
CA LEU A 596 6.36 -11.57 -28.53
C LEU A 596 5.58 -12.58 -27.65
N TRP A 597 5.05 -13.64 -28.25
CA TRP A 597 4.44 -14.72 -27.49
C TRP A 597 5.44 -15.42 -26.58
N GLU A 598 6.54 -15.94 -27.13
CA GLU A 598 7.51 -16.74 -26.37
C GLU A 598 8.16 -15.99 -25.21
N THR A 599 8.43 -14.69 -25.39
CA THR A 599 9.22 -13.93 -24.41
C THR A 599 8.37 -13.14 -23.41
N THR A 600 7.18 -12.68 -23.83
CA THR A 600 6.45 -11.63 -23.09
C THR A 600 5.02 -12.00 -22.75
N MET A 601 4.36 -12.84 -23.57
CA MET A 601 2.92 -13.14 -23.38
C MET A 601 2.65 -14.56 -22.89
N ASN A 602 3.54 -15.52 -23.13
CA ASN A 602 3.36 -16.91 -22.69
C ASN A 602 3.46 -17.03 -21.17
N PRO A 603 2.42 -17.48 -20.47
CA PRO A 603 2.42 -17.63 -19.01
C PRO A 603 3.56 -18.48 -18.43
N GLU A 604 4.11 -19.40 -19.22
CA GLU A 604 5.17 -20.32 -18.77
C GLU A 604 6.56 -19.68 -18.75
N HIS A 605 6.80 -18.66 -19.58
CA HIS A 605 8.14 -18.11 -19.79
C HIS A 605 8.26 -16.61 -19.53
N ARG A 606 7.14 -15.87 -19.52
CA ARG A 606 7.13 -14.41 -19.39
C ARG A 606 7.54 -13.93 -18.00
N LEU A 607 8.15 -12.76 -17.97
CA LEU A 607 8.37 -12.00 -16.74
C LEU A 607 7.39 -10.82 -16.66
N MET A 608 6.77 -10.66 -15.50
CA MET A 608 5.89 -9.52 -15.18
C MET A 608 6.17 -9.03 -13.77
N ALA A 609 6.30 -7.71 -13.63
CA ALA A 609 6.34 -7.07 -12.32
C ALA A 609 4.91 -6.74 -11.87
N ARG A 610 4.49 -7.23 -10.71
CA ARG A 610 3.24 -6.81 -10.08
C ARG A 610 3.41 -5.42 -9.49
N VAL A 611 2.45 -4.55 -9.72
CA VAL A 611 2.44 -3.20 -9.15
C VAL A 611 1.72 -3.24 -7.82
N SER A 612 2.36 -2.74 -6.77
CA SER A 612 1.79 -2.55 -5.43
C SER A 612 1.98 -1.11 -4.98
N VAL A 613 1.20 -0.68 -4.01
CA VAL A 613 1.39 0.57 -3.29
C VAL A 613 1.64 0.22 -1.83
N ASP A 614 2.87 0.40 -1.39
CA ASP A 614 3.28 0.10 -0.02
C ASP A 614 2.96 1.26 0.93
N ASP A 615 2.99 2.49 0.41
CA ASP A 615 2.67 3.72 1.13
C ASP A 615 1.82 4.65 0.25
N ALA A 616 0.58 4.90 0.66
CA ALA A 616 -0.36 5.69 -0.10
C ALA A 616 -0.01 7.19 -0.09
N ALA A 617 0.56 7.71 1.01
CA ALA A 617 0.97 9.12 1.10
C ALA A 617 2.16 9.42 0.20
N GLU A 618 3.17 8.55 0.23
CA GLU A 618 4.35 8.68 -0.62
C GLU A 618 3.99 8.52 -2.10
N ALA A 619 3.14 7.54 -2.43
CA ALA A 619 2.63 7.38 -3.79
C ALA A 619 1.89 8.64 -4.28
N ASP A 620 1.05 9.25 -3.44
CA ASP A 620 0.35 10.49 -3.76
C ASP A 620 1.33 11.63 -4.03
N LYS A 621 2.34 11.82 -3.18
CA LYS A 621 3.41 12.82 -3.36
C LYS A 621 4.20 12.60 -4.65
N ILE A 622 4.57 11.35 -4.95
CA ILE A 622 5.34 11.02 -6.17
C ILE A 622 4.50 11.32 -7.42
N PHE A 623 3.23 10.92 -7.46
CA PHE A 623 2.38 11.21 -8.60
C PHE A 623 2.14 12.73 -8.76
N ASP A 624 1.90 13.47 -7.70
CA ASP A 624 1.77 14.91 -7.75
C ASP A 624 3.08 15.59 -8.20
N MET A 625 4.22 15.20 -7.64
CA MET A 625 5.54 15.72 -7.99
C MET A 625 5.89 15.48 -9.46
N LEU A 626 5.72 14.23 -9.95
CA LEU A 626 6.10 13.85 -11.31
C LEU A 626 5.08 14.33 -12.35
N MET A 627 3.79 14.31 -12.03
CA MET A 627 2.70 14.50 -12.98
C MET A 627 1.88 15.76 -12.72
N GLY A 628 2.03 16.41 -11.56
CA GLY A 628 1.35 17.63 -11.16
C GLY A 628 1.77 18.89 -11.92
N ASP A 629 1.16 20.03 -11.60
CA ASP A 629 1.36 21.29 -12.34
C ASP A 629 2.69 21.97 -12.01
N ARG A 630 3.24 21.80 -10.82
CA ARG A 630 4.49 22.43 -10.37
C ARG A 630 5.70 21.78 -11.07
N VAL A 631 6.57 22.62 -11.61
CA VAL A 631 7.76 22.19 -12.38
C VAL A 631 8.98 21.98 -11.47
N GLU A 632 9.13 22.86 -10.47
CA GLU A 632 10.29 22.86 -9.57
C GLU A 632 10.52 21.54 -8.86
N PRO A 633 9.52 20.94 -8.17
CA PRO A 633 9.72 19.68 -7.46
C PRO A 633 10.14 18.54 -8.39
N ARG A 634 9.59 18.54 -9.62
CA ARG A 634 9.95 17.54 -10.64
C ARG A 634 11.39 17.71 -11.12
N ARG A 635 11.84 18.96 -11.30
CA ARG A 635 13.22 19.25 -11.69
C ARG A 635 14.20 18.84 -10.61
N GLU A 636 13.94 19.19 -9.36
CA GLU A 636 14.75 18.80 -8.20
C GLU A 636 14.87 17.28 -8.10
N PHE A 637 13.75 16.56 -8.20
CA PHE A 637 13.74 15.10 -8.21
C PHE A 637 14.61 14.50 -9.33
N ILE A 638 14.55 15.07 -10.56
CA ILE A 638 15.35 14.61 -11.68
C ILE A 638 16.84 14.88 -11.43
N GLU A 639 17.18 16.04 -10.88
CA GLU A 639 18.55 16.42 -10.55
C GLU A 639 19.16 15.52 -9.46
N GLU A 640 18.39 15.26 -8.39
CA GLU A 640 18.78 14.39 -7.28
C GLU A 640 18.96 12.91 -7.69
N ASN A 641 18.17 12.45 -8.65
CA ASN A 641 18.17 11.05 -9.10
C ASN A 641 18.88 10.84 -10.45
N ALA A 642 19.60 11.85 -10.96
CA ALA A 642 20.25 11.79 -12.26
C ALA A 642 21.31 10.67 -12.37
N GLU A 643 21.96 10.33 -11.26
CA GLU A 643 22.99 9.28 -11.20
C GLU A 643 22.39 7.86 -11.40
N TYR A 644 21.11 7.67 -11.10
CA TYR A 644 20.41 6.38 -11.27
C TYR A 644 19.82 6.22 -12.68
N SER A 645 19.84 7.27 -13.50
CA SER A 645 19.29 7.20 -14.85
C SER A 645 20.29 6.56 -15.81
N THR A 646 19.92 5.43 -16.39
CA THR A 646 20.60 4.89 -17.57
C THR A 646 20.18 5.71 -18.80
N LEU A 647 20.95 6.74 -19.13
CA LEU A 647 20.72 7.51 -20.35
C LEU A 647 21.16 6.65 -21.54
N ASP A 648 20.21 6.32 -22.42
CA ASP A 648 20.48 5.76 -23.73
C ASP A 648 20.87 6.93 -24.67
N VAL A 649 22.18 7.30 -24.67
CA VAL A 649 22.71 8.38 -25.50
C VAL A 649 23.20 7.80 -26.83
#